data_ad5f9dfe19c5a2d22408239f3f159061
#
_entry.id   ad5f9dfe19c5a2d22408239f3f159061
#
_cell.length_a   1.000
_cell.length_b   1.000
_cell.length_c   1.000
_cell.angle_alpha   90.00
_cell.angle_beta   90.00
_cell.angle_gamma   90.00
#
_symmetry.space_group_name_H-M   'P 1'
#
loop_
_entity.id
_entity.type
_entity.pdbx_description
1 polymer ?
#
loop_
_entity_poly.entity_id
_entity_poly.type
_entity_poly.pdbx_seq_one_letter_code
_entity_poly.pdbx_strand_id
1 'polypeptide(L)'
;MGLSGEQRKILQKALTDAFPNKSLLEQMVSFKLNDNLNTIAGGDNLNEIVFNLIQTAEAEGWVDKLIYAARRANPGSPSLKDKAIAAIAEAATTEQRDIKQTNPGSMGDGQQAGIGKSISQFQWFVNWVSQSSTPRQEYRNRQALLTKVKNFWVKGVLEKSLYHQVLIELGLEERPDAITNPLSEIIEIGDDSSQPLPEGTKVIDVFDQIGIGRTLLILGEPGSGKTTTLLELTRDLIARTEQDTNQLIPVVFNLSSWANKRQTITDWLVEELNTIYQVPKKIGKVLVTQQQLLPLLDGLDEVKADYRDDCIAALNTFHQKYGAELVVCSRIKDYQALSNRLNFQKAVCIRLLSLEQVCYYLDSVGDDLTGLRTLIAEDTVLQELAQSPLMLNIMTLAYQGVAVDDLPRTDVVEERRKQLFDAYIEKMFKRRKTNQRYKNVQVKHWLIWMAKRMVEESQTVFLIEKMQPSWLRNRKQKQIYWLSVGLIFGLTFGLMTGLTEGLTKGLVVGLIIWLMVRLMYGLKFGLMEGLIVGLMFGLMVGMMVGLMESLMFGLMEGLMFGLMGVLIKVLARGLMFGLMGGLMFGLMGGLMGGLMEEIKTVEMLQVNWKKILIHLLKFGLMIGLIFGLMFGLSLWFLFTLESPMQTLIFATMGGFKLEFMGWSIVWLMVGLMVGLMVGLESSEIETKISPNQGIWKSVRNAITVWLMRGLMVGLMFGLMEELIERLMFGLMEGLMERPTKELMFESIAGLIPGLTEGLMFGLMFELIAGLLNGGKACIQHFSLRLVLYRNNYIPWNYARFLDYAADRIFLQKVGGGYIFIHRMLMEHFAEMEPEN
;
A
#
# COMPACT_ATOMS: atom_id res chain seq x y z
N MET A 1 -12.33 -32.94 -21.47
CA MET A 1 -12.73 -34.35 -21.13
C MET A 1 -13.39 -34.36 -19.79
N GLY A 2 -14.60 -34.89 -19.63
CA GLY A 2 -15.25 -34.99 -18.33
C GLY A 2 -14.56 -36.01 -17.41
N LEU A 3 -14.80 -35.90 -16.09
CA LEU A 3 -14.29 -36.87 -15.12
C LEU A 3 -14.59 -38.31 -15.52
N SER A 4 -13.66 -39.23 -15.32
CA SER A 4 -13.94 -40.65 -15.49
C SER A 4 -15.03 -41.13 -14.52
N GLY A 5 -15.72 -42.19 -14.84
CA GLY A 5 -16.79 -42.74 -13.96
C GLY A 5 -16.28 -43.07 -12.55
N GLU A 6 -15.00 -43.43 -12.43
CA GLU A 6 -14.36 -43.74 -11.14
C GLU A 6 -14.04 -42.47 -10.37
N GLN A 7 -13.56 -41.44 -11.02
CA GLN A 7 -13.32 -40.12 -10.45
C GLN A 7 -14.60 -39.45 -9.94
N ARG A 8 -15.70 -39.55 -10.68
CA ARG A 8 -17.03 -39.07 -10.23
C ARG A 8 -17.48 -39.78 -8.94
N LYS A 9 -17.34 -41.11 -8.88
CA LYS A 9 -17.70 -41.87 -7.68
C LYS A 9 -16.86 -41.46 -6.45
N ILE A 10 -15.56 -41.25 -6.62
CA ILE A 10 -14.67 -40.81 -5.57
C ILE A 10 -15.07 -39.42 -5.08
N LEU A 11 -15.33 -38.49 -6.00
CA LEU A 11 -15.72 -37.11 -5.67
C LEU A 11 -17.12 -37.08 -5.02
N GLN A 12 -18.07 -37.84 -5.53
CA GLN A 12 -19.42 -37.97 -4.96
C GLN A 12 -19.35 -38.47 -3.52
N LYS A 13 -18.61 -39.56 -3.27
CA LYS A 13 -18.43 -40.11 -1.94
C LYS A 13 -17.79 -39.09 -1.01
N ALA A 14 -16.75 -38.42 -1.44
CA ALA A 14 -16.04 -37.41 -0.62
C ALA A 14 -16.95 -36.22 -0.26
N LEU A 15 -17.79 -35.74 -1.17
CA LEU A 15 -18.75 -34.68 -0.91
C LEU A 15 -19.88 -35.13 0.00
N THR A 16 -20.40 -36.35 -0.18
CA THR A 16 -21.45 -36.89 0.69
C THR A 16 -20.93 -37.15 2.11
N ASP A 17 -19.71 -37.63 2.27
CA ASP A 17 -19.07 -37.84 3.57
C ASP A 17 -18.79 -36.51 4.26
N ALA A 18 -18.41 -35.48 3.50
CA ALA A 18 -18.10 -34.16 4.03
C ALA A 18 -19.35 -33.34 4.42
N PHE A 19 -20.45 -33.56 3.70
CA PHE A 19 -21.71 -32.84 3.88
C PHE A 19 -22.87 -33.86 4.00
N PRO A 20 -23.07 -34.45 5.19
CA PRO A 20 -23.99 -35.57 5.38
C PRO A 20 -25.49 -35.19 5.28
N ASN A 21 -25.83 -33.91 5.16
CA ASN A 21 -27.20 -33.45 4.95
C ASN A 21 -27.26 -32.30 3.92
N LYS A 22 -28.46 -32.15 3.33
CA LYS A 22 -28.73 -31.14 2.28
C LYS A 22 -28.41 -29.73 2.75
N SER A 23 -28.73 -29.37 3.99
CA SER A 23 -28.55 -28.03 4.54
C SER A 23 -27.06 -27.62 4.59
N LEU A 24 -26.16 -28.51 4.98
CA LEU A 24 -24.73 -28.26 4.98
C LEU A 24 -24.16 -28.08 3.56
N LEU A 25 -24.67 -28.84 2.61
CA LEU A 25 -24.30 -28.72 1.20
C LEU A 25 -24.80 -27.39 0.62
N GLU A 26 -26.03 -26.97 0.94
CA GLU A 26 -26.62 -25.68 0.56
C GLU A 26 -25.78 -24.52 1.10
N GLN A 27 -25.38 -24.60 2.36
CA GLN A 27 -24.51 -23.59 2.96
C GLN A 27 -23.13 -23.51 2.25
N MET A 28 -22.54 -24.65 1.93
CA MET A 28 -21.29 -24.69 1.17
C MET A 28 -21.46 -24.04 -0.21
N VAL A 29 -22.48 -24.38 -0.95
CA VAL A 29 -22.75 -23.84 -2.28
C VAL A 29 -23.06 -22.36 -2.20
N SER A 30 -23.93 -21.94 -1.28
CA SER A 30 -24.31 -20.54 -1.10
C SER A 30 -23.12 -19.68 -0.69
N PHE A 31 -22.38 -20.10 0.37
CA PHE A 31 -21.33 -19.26 0.94
C PHE A 31 -19.97 -19.36 0.25
N LYS A 32 -19.69 -20.45 -0.46
CA LYS A 32 -18.37 -20.64 -1.08
C LYS A 32 -18.39 -20.60 -2.61
N LEU A 33 -19.53 -20.86 -3.23
CA LEU A 33 -19.71 -20.75 -4.69
C LEU A 33 -20.58 -19.56 -5.09
N ASN A 34 -21.26 -18.91 -4.11
CA ASN A 34 -22.19 -17.80 -4.32
C ASN A 34 -23.32 -18.16 -5.29
N ASP A 35 -23.85 -19.39 -5.13
CA ASP A 35 -24.89 -19.94 -5.98
C ASP A 35 -25.98 -20.62 -5.13
N ASN A 36 -27.12 -20.94 -5.73
CA ASN A 36 -28.23 -21.61 -5.05
C ASN A 36 -28.28 -23.10 -5.43
N LEU A 37 -28.08 -23.98 -4.43
CA LEU A 37 -28.06 -25.43 -4.66
C LEU A 37 -29.31 -25.94 -5.40
N ASN A 38 -30.49 -25.45 -5.04
CA ASN A 38 -31.76 -25.88 -5.67
C ASN A 38 -31.89 -25.42 -7.14
N THR A 39 -31.12 -24.38 -7.54
CA THR A 39 -31.11 -23.90 -8.92
C THR A 39 -30.12 -24.69 -9.79
N ILE A 40 -28.95 -25.06 -9.20
CA ILE A 40 -27.87 -25.72 -9.95
C ILE A 40 -27.87 -27.25 -9.85
N ALA A 41 -28.50 -27.81 -8.80
CA ALA A 41 -28.51 -29.24 -8.57
C ALA A 41 -29.78 -29.70 -7.81
N GLY A 42 -30.89 -29.85 -8.51
CA GLY A 42 -32.12 -30.43 -7.93
C GLY A 42 -32.00 -31.93 -7.72
N GLY A 43 -32.78 -32.50 -6.79
CA GLY A 43 -32.88 -33.96 -6.56
C GLY A 43 -33.68 -34.27 -5.31
N ASP A 44 -34.21 -35.52 -5.22
CA ASP A 44 -35.07 -35.96 -4.13
C ASP A 44 -34.27 -36.46 -2.91
N ASN A 45 -32.99 -36.78 -3.08
CA ASN A 45 -32.11 -37.25 -2.00
C ASN A 45 -30.69 -36.66 -2.14
N LEU A 46 -29.95 -36.68 -1.06
CA LEU A 46 -28.62 -36.08 -1.00
C LEU A 46 -27.64 -36.62 -2.04
N ASN A 47 -27.67 -37.94 -2.30
CA ASN A 47 -26.75 -38.54 -3.26
C ASN A 47 -27.03 -38.06 -4.69
N GLU A 48 -28.30 -37.89 -5.03
CA GLU A 48 -28.74 -37.35 -6.32
C GLU A 48 -28.39 -35.88 -6.47
N ILE A 49 -28.61 -35.11 -5.45
CA ILE A 49 -28.23 -33.68 -5.41
C ILE A 49 -26.72 -33.51 -5.62
N VAL A 50 -25.89 -34.30 -4.90
CA VAL A 50 -24.44 -34.28 -5.06
C VAL A 50 -24.01 -34.74 -6.43
N PHE A 51 -24.67 -35.75 -6.99
CA PHE A 51 -24.41 -36.23 -8.36
C PHE A 51 -24.70 -35.13 -9.40
N ASN A 52 -25.88 -34.50 -9.32
CA ASN A 52 -26.29 -33.42 -10.21
C ASN A 52 -25.39 -32.21 -10.07
N LEU A 53 -24.93 -31.89 -8.84
CA LEU A 53 -23.96 -30.81 -8.58
C LEU A 53 -22.61 -31.04 -9.27
N ILE A 54 -22.11 -32.29 -9.19
CA ILE A 54 -20.88 -32.67 -9.91
C ILE A 54 -21.08 -32.60 -11.41
N GLN A 55 -22.22 -33.06 -11.92
CA GLN A 55 -22.52 -33.03 -13.34
C GLN A 55 -22.61 -31.60 -13.89
N THR A 56 -23.25 -30.69 -13.17
CA THR A 56 -23.29 -29.26 -13.50
C THR A 56 -21.90 -28.65 -13.48
N ALA A 57 -21.11 -28.94 -12.43
CA ALA A 57 -19.73 -28.48 -12.31
C ALA A 57 -18.83 -28.97 -13.46
N GLU A 58 -19.06 -30.19 -13.96
CA GLU A 58 -18.35 -30.71 -15.14
C GLU A 58 -18.79 -30.03 -16.43
N ALA A 59 -20.13 -29.89 -16.64
CA ALA A 59 -20.67 -29.26 -17.83
C ALA A 59 -20.21 -27.79 -17.98
N GLU A 60 -20.12 -27.08 -16.89
CA GLU A 60 -19.74 -25.67 -16.86
C GLU A 60 -18.23 -25.44 -16.55
N GLY A 61 -17.45 -26.50 -16.32
CA GLY A 61 -15.99 -26.45 -16.17
C GLY A 61 -15.48 -25.87 -14.86
N TRP A 62 -16.19 -26.05 -13.74
CA TRP A 62 -15.78 -25.52 -12.43
C TRP A 62 -15.64 -26.58 -11.33
N VAL A 63 -15.30 -27.83 -11.72
CA VAL A 63 -15.06 -28.94 -10.78
C VAL A 63 -13.94 -28.61 -9.78
N ASP A 64 -12.88 -27.95 -10.21
CA ASP A 64 -11.80 -27.47 -9.38
C ASP A 64 -12.29 -26.50 -8.30
N LYS A 65 -13.17 -25.56 -8.67
CA LYS A 65 -13.82 -24.63 -7.74
C LYS A 65 -14.72 -25.34 -6.74
N LEU A 66 -15.48 -26.36 -7.19
CA LEU A 66 -16.32 -27.16 -6.31
C LEU A 66 -15.49 -27.89 -5.25
N ILE A 67 -14.41 -28.56 -5.65
CA ILE A 67 -13.51 -29.24 -4.73
C ILE A 67 -12.85 -28.26 -3.75
N TYR A 68 -12.42 -27.11 -4.25
CA TYR A 68 -11.84 -26.05 -3.44
C TYR A 68 -12.84 -25.51 -2.42
N ALA A 69 -14.08 -25.21 -2.86
CA ALA A 69 -15.15 -24.75 -1.99
C ALA A 69 -15.50 -25.77 -0.90
N ALA A 70 -15.60 -27.04 -1.26
CA ALA A 70 -15.89 -28.13 -0.35
C ALA A 70 -14.78 -28.30 0.72
N ARG A 71 -13.51 -28.26 0.30
CA ARG A 71 -12.35 -28.30 1.24
C ARG A 71 -12.33 -27.12 2.17
N ARG A 72 -12.71 -25.96 1.69
CA ARG A 72 -12.75 -24.72 2.47
C ARG A 72 -13.95 -24.68 3.43
N ALA A 73 -15.05 -25.30 3.05
CA ALA A 73 -16.23 -25.40 3.90
C ALA A 73 -16.10 -26.49 4.99
N ASN A 74 -15.36 -27.57 4.71
CA ASN A 74 -15.08 -28.63 5.67
C ASN A 74 -13.60 -29.05 5.64
N PRO A 75 -12.70 -28.23 6.21
CA PRO A 75 -11.25 -28.50 6.20
C PRO A 75 -10.87 -29.72 7.08
N GLY A 76 -11.76 -30.19 7.95
CA GLY A 76 -11.57 -31.35 8.79
C GLY A 76 -11.85 -32.70 8.09
N SER A 77 -12.53 -32.71 6.95
CA SER A 77 -12.93 -33.94 6.27
C SER A 77 -11.75 -34.75 5.72
N PRO A 78 -11.51 -35.98 6.19
CA PRO A 78 -10.47 -36.85 5.66
C PRO A 78 -10.67 -37.20 4.18
N SER A 79 -11.95 -37.41 3.79
CA SER A 79 -12.32 -37.78 2.42
C SER A 79 -11.96 -36.68 1.40
N LEU A 80 -12.10 -35.40 1.76
CA LEU A 80 -11.72 -34.27 0.90
C LEU A 80 -10.20 -34.03 0.85
N LYS A 81 -9.45 -34.56 1.83
CA LYS A 81 -7.98 -34.48 1.87
C LYS A 81 -7.28 -35.57 1.09
N ASP A 82 -8.01 -36.58 0.61
CA ASP A 82 -7.45 -37.69 -0.13
C ASP A 82 -6.66 -37.23 -1.37
N LYS A 83 -5.53 -37.90 -1.63
CA LYS A 83 -4.68 -37.67 -2.81
C LYS A 83 -5.44 -37.82 -4.11
N ALA A 84 -6.43 -38.72 -4.18
CA ALA A 84 -7.26 -38.91 -5.36
C ALA A 84 -8.09 -37.65 -5.68
N ILE A 85 -8.67 -36.99 -4.66
CA ILE A 85 -9.39 -35.71 -4.83
C ILE A 85 -8.44 -34.57 -5.23
N ALA A 86 -7.20 -34.57 -4.74
CA ALA A 86 -6.20 -33.59 -5.18
C ALA A 86 -5.85 -33.78 -6.65
N ALA A 87 -5.66 -35.02 -7.09
CA ALA A 87 -5.38 -35.33 -8.50
C ALA A 87 -6.56 -34.97 -9.44
N ILE A 88 -7.81 -35.13 -8.99
CA ILE A 88 -9.01 -34.70 -9.76
C ILE A 88 -9.04 -33.18 -9.91
N ALA A 89 -8.74 -32.42 -8.84
CA ALA A 89 -8.70 -30.95 -8.91
C ALA A 89 -7.57 -30.47 -9.82
N GLU A 90 -6.42 -31.10 -9.79
CA GLU A 90 -5.26 -30.77 -10.64
C GLU A 90 -5.51 -31.06 -12.12
N ALA A 91 -6.13 -32.20 -12.43
CA ALA A 91 -6.55 -32.57 -13.78
C ALA A 91 -7.60 -31.59 -14.35
N ALA A 92 -8.61 -31.23 -13.57
CA ALA A 92 -9.62 -30.24 -13.97
C ALA A 92 -9.02 -28.84 -14.25
N THR A 93 -8.00 -28.44 -13.48
CA THR A 93 -7.30 -27.16 -13.70
C THR A 93 -6.41 -27.18 -14.96
N THR A 94 -5.83 -28.33 -15.30
CA THR A 94 -4.97 -28.51 -16.48
C THR A 94 -5.82 -28.44 -17.77
N GLU A 95 -6.98 -29.07 -17.80
CA GLU A 95 -7.92 -29.02 -18.95
C GLU A 95 -8.43 -27.60 -19.25
N GLN A 96 -8.66 -26.77 -18.24
CA GLN A 96 -9.01 -25.35 -18.48
C GLN A 96 -7.88 -24.56 -19.16
N ARG A 97 -6.64 -25.01 -19.05
CA ARG A 97 -5.51 -24.42 -19.79
C ARG A 97 -5.47 -24.87 -21.25
N ASP A 98 -5.77 -26.12 -21.53
CA ASP A 98 -5.72 -26.69 -22.88
C ASP A 98 -6.92 -26.26 -23.76
N ILE A 99 -8.11 -26.12 -23.20
CA ILE A 99 -9.32 -25.63 -23.91
C ILE A 99 -9.16 -24.15 -24.34
N LYS A 100 -8.35 -23.36 -23.69
CA LYS A 100 -8.02 -21.99 -24.12
C LYS A 100 -6.98 -21.93 -25.26
N GLN A 101 -6.34 -23.03 -25.60
CA GLN A 101 -5.34 -23.08 -26.68
C GLN A 101 -5.82 -23.67 -27.99
N THR A 102 -6.98 -24.36 -28.03
CA THR A 102 -7.47 -24.99 -29.24
C THR A 102 -8.88 -24.52 -29.59
N ASN A 103 -8.99 -23.44 -30.32
CA ASN A 103 -10.00 -23.27 -31.34
C ASN A 103 -9.62 -22.21 -32.38
N PRO A 104 -9.22 -22.62 -33.57
CA PRO A 104 -9.41 -21.83 -34.77
C PRO A 104 -10.22 -22.64 -35.81
N GLY A 105 -11.34 -22.08 -36.24
CA GLY A 105 -11.98 -22.48 -37.48
C GLY A 105 -13.45 -22.85 -37.34
N SER A 106 -14.31 -22.05 -37.85
CA SER A 106 -14.69 -21.93 -39.25
C SER A 106 -15.96 -21.12 -39.42
N MET A 107 -15.90 -20.25 -40.41
CA MET A 107 -16.88 -19.80 -41.39
C MET A 107 -18.16 -19.07 -41.00
N GLY A 108 -18.26 -17.89 -41.59
CA GLY A 108 -19.53 -17.24 -41.97
C GLY A 108 -19.44 -15.73 -42.11
N ASP A 109 -19.27 -15.28 -43.32
CA ASP A 109 -19.54 -13.99 -43.96
C ASP A 109 -20.06 -12.80 -43.14
N GLY A 110 -19.44 -11.63 -43.36
CA GLY A 110 -20.07 -10.34 -43.17
C GLY A 110 -19.13 -9.23 -42.73
N GLN A 111 -18.66 -8.44 -43.69
CA GLN A 111 -17.98 -7.15 -43.52
C GLN A 111 -18.42 -6.34 -42.29
N GLN A 112 -17.54 -6.13 -41.37
CA GLN A 112 -17.30 -4.98 -40.52
C GLN A 112 -16.41 -5.37 -39.32
N ALA A 113 -15.10 -5.45 -39.47
CA ALA A 113 -14.21 -5.74 -38.36
C ALA A 113 -12.76 -5.31 -38.62
N GLY A 114 -12.58 -4.01 -38.71
CA GLY A 114 -11.21 -3.44 -38.79
C GLY A 114 -10.66 -2.94 -37.43
N ILE A 115 -11.51 -2.53 -36.49
CA ILE A 115 -11.11 -1.83 -35.26
C ILE A 115 -11.25 -2.71 -34.00
N GLY A 116 -12.14 -3.70 -34.02
CA GLY A 116 -12.38 -4.56 -32.82
C GLY A 116 -11.30 -5.61 -32.54
N LYS A 117 -10.55 -6.07 -33.56
CA LYS A 117 -9.51 -7.12 -33.38
C LYS A 117 -8.23 -6.58 -32.72
N SER A 118 -7.88 -5.33 -32.94
CA SER A 118 -6.68 -4.75 -32.30
C SER A 118 -6.88 -4.50 -30.81
N ILE A 119 -8.10 -4.13 -30.40
CA ILE A 119 -8.44 -3.89 -28.97
C ILE A 119 -8.47 -5.21 -28.19
N SER A 120 -9.02 -6.28 -28.77
CA SER A 120 -9.06 -7.60 -28.12
C SER A 120 -7.66 -8.25 -28.00
N GLN A 121 -6.78 -8.05 -28.98
CA GLN A 121 -5.39 -8.51 -28.90
C GLN A 121 -4.57 -7.68 -27.89
N PHE A 122 -4.86 -6.38 -27.78
CA PHE A 122 -4.24 -5.52 -26.77
C PHE A 122 -4.74 -5.88 -25.36
N GLN A 123 -6.03 -6.18 -25.21
CA GLN A 123 -6.62 -6.63 -23.93
C GLN A 123 -6.11 -8.03 -23.53
N TRP A 124 -5.95 -8.96 -24.47
CA TRP A 124 -5.30 -10.25 -24.23
C TRP A 124 -3.84 -10.08 -23.83
N PHE A 125 -3.11 -9.16 -24.48
CA PHE A 125 -1.73 -8.85 -24.18
C PHE A 125 -1.58 -8.21 -22.79
N VAL A 126 -2.45 -7.28 -22.42
CA VAL A 126 -2.48 -6.67 -21.07
C VAL A 126 -2.79 -7.72 -20.00
N ASN A 127 -3.73 -8.64 -20.26
CA ASN A 127 -4.06 -9.73 -19.34
C ASN A 127 -2.95 -10.79 -19.26
N TRP A 128 -2.18 -11.02 -20.34
CA TRP A 128 -1.04 -11.93 -20.32
C TRP A 128 0.19 -11.31 -19.63
N VAL A 129 0.36 -9.99 -19.69
CA VAL A 129 1.39 -9.24 -18.97
C VAL A 129 1.08 -9.16 -17.46
N SER A 130 -0.19 -9.22 -17.06
CA SER A 130 -0.63 -9.29 -15.67
C SER A 130 -0.60 -10.71 -15.09
N GLN A 131 0.38 -11.54 -15.48
CA GLN A 131 0.53 -12.90 -14.97
C GLN A 131 0.57 -12.95 -13.44
N SER A 132 -0.28 -13.83 -12.91
CA SER A 132 -0.33 -14.31 -11.53
C SER A 132 1.07 -14.53 -10.93
N SER A 133 1.24 -14.13 -9.69
CA SER A 133 2.38 -14.50 -8.85
C SER A 133 2.63 -16.03 -8.94
N THR A 134 3.88 -16.44 -9.04
CA THR A 134 4.19 -17.87 -8.99
C THR A 134 3.81 -18.45 -7.63
N PRO A 135 3.37 -19.72 -7.51
CA PRO A 135 3.01 -20.33 -6.22
C PRO A 135 4.07 -20.15 -5.14
N ARG A 136 5.36 -20.16 -5.54
CA ARG A 136 6.48 -19.90 -4.63
C ARG A 136 6.50 -18.45 -4.12
N GLN A 137 6.06 -17.49 -4.92
CA GLN A 137 5.99 -16.08 -4.53
C GLN A 137 4.80 -15.81 -3.59
N GLU A 138 3.67 -16.47 -3.83
CA GLU A 138 2.50 -16.42 -2.93
C GLU A 138 2.84 -16.98 -1.55
N TYR A 139 3.52 -18.13 -1.51
CA TYR A 139 4.00 -18.71 -0.25
C TYR A 139 4.95 -17.75 0.50
N ARG A 140 5.92 -17.14 -0.20
CA ARG A 140 6.82 -16.15 0.42
C ARG A 140 6.08 -14.93 0.97
N ASN A 141 5.14 -14.39 0.20
CA ASN A 141 4.33 -13.25 0.62
C ASN A 141 3.47 -13.60 1.84
N ARG A 142 2.89 -14.80 1.88
CA ARG A 142 2.15 -15.31 3.03
C ARG A 142 3.03 -15.37 4.28
N GLN A 143 4.20 -16.00 4.19
CA GLN A 143 5.14 -16.11 5.32
C GLN A 143 5.68 -14.73 5.77
N ALA A 144 5.93 -13.83 4.83
CA ALA A 144 6.35 -12.48 5.15
C ALA A 144 5.28 -11.70 5.92
N LEU A 145 4.01 -11.81 5.53
CA LEU A 145 2.89 -11.17 6.24
C LEU A 145 2.69 -11.76 7.63
N LEU A 146 2.70 -13.10 7.78
CA LEU A 146 2.62 -13.76 9.09
C LEU A 146 3.75 -13.30 10.02
N THR A 147 4.98 -13.27 9.51
CA THR A 147 6.14 -12.79 10.27
C THR A 147 5.97 -11.34 10.72
N LYS A 148 5.40 -10.48 9.88
CA LYS A 148 5.10 -9.08 10.22
C LYS A 148 4.05 -8.98 11.33
N VAL A 149 2.93 -9.67 11.18
CA VAL A 149 1.87 -9.67 12.21
C VAL A 149 2.42 -10.18 13.55
N LYS A 150 3.17 -11.30 13.52
CA LYS A 150 3.82 -11.86 14.72
C LYS A 150 4.79 -10.88 15.39
N ASN A 151 5.68 -10.26 14.60
CA ASN A 151 6.67 -9.31 15.13
C ASN A 151 6.02 -8.00 15.60
N PHE A 152 4.95 -7.57 14.94
CA PHE A 152 4.28 -6.31 15.24
C PHE A 152 3.44 -6.45 16.52
N TRP A 153 2.51 -7.39 16.55
CA TRP A 153 1.50 -7.51 17.61
C TRP A 153 1.88 -8.48 18.72
N VAL A 154 2.36 -9.66 18.38
CA VAL A 154 2.71 -10.65 19.41
C VAL A 154 3.99 -10.25 20.13
N LYS A 155 5.13 -10.17 19.42
CA LYS A 155 6.42 -9.78 20.03
C LYS A 155 6.51 -8.30 20.38
N GLY A 156 5.85 -7.45 19.59
CA GLY A 156 5.89 -6.00 19.78
C GLY A 156 4.98 -5.51 20.88
N VAL A 157 3.77 -6.01 20.98
CA VAL A 157 2.74 -5.56 21.94
C VAL A 157 2.52 -6.60 23.04
N LEU A 158 2.08 -7.81 22.70
CA LEU A 158 1.66 -8.80 23.70
C LEU A 158 2.80 -9.19 24.65
N GLU A 159 3.94 -9.64 24.14
CA GLU A 159 5.09 -10.08 24.95
C GLU A 159 5.76 -8.95 25.74
N LYS A 160 5.59 -7.69 25.33
CA LYS A 160 6.13 -6.52 26.01
C LYS A 160 5.11 -5.81 26.86
N SER A 161 3.86 -6.24 26.84
CA SER A 161 2.83 -5.67 27.69
C SER A 161 3.19 -5.86 29.16
N LEU A 162 2.76 -4.93 30.00
CA LEU A 162 2.96 -4.99 31.45
C LEU A 162 2.35 -6.23 32.12
N TYR A 163 1.46 -6.90 31.39
CA TYR A 163 0.79 -8.14 31.80
C TYR A 163 1.72 -9.36 31.88
N HIS A 164 2.90 -9.32 31.30
CA HIS A 164 3.78 -10.50 31.25
C HIS A 164 4.46 -10.82 32.59
N GLN A 165 4.36 -9.95 33.58
CA GLN A 165 4.97 -10.23 34.88
C GLN A 165 4.10 -11.17 35.74
N VAL A 166 2.78 -11.08 35.66
CA VAL A 166 1.84 -12.04 36.26
C VAL A 166 0.62 -12.14 35.36
N LEU A 167 0.37 -13.33 34.81
CA LEU A 167 -0.82 -13.63 34.03
C LEU A 167 -2.04 -13.65 34.94
N ILE A 168 -2.94 -12.68 34.78
CA ILE A 168 -4.27 -12.73 35.40
C ILE A 168 -5.20 -13.44 34.42
N GLU A 169 -5.79 -14.55 34.83
CA GLU A 169 -6.81 -15.21 34.01
C GLU A 169 -8.08 -14.36 33.97
N LEU A 170 -8.47 -13.94 32.79
CA LEU A 170 -9.67 -13.15 32.58
C LEU A 170 -10.87 -14.08 32.39
N GLY A 171 -11.89 -13.90 33.22
CA GLY A 171 -13.16 -14.63 33.07
C GLY A 171 -13.91 -14.12 31.82
N LEU A 172 -14.62 -15.04 31.15
CA LEU A 172 -15.45 -14.76 29.99
C LEU A 172 -16.91 -15.05 30.29
N GLU A 173 -17.80 -14.28 29.66
CA GLU A 173 -19.25 -14.42 29.75
C GLU A 173 -19.82 -14.43 28.32
N GLU A 174 -20.68 -15.36 27.99
CA GLU A 174 -21.37 -15.42 26.70
C GLU A 174 -22.50 -14.38 26.65
N ARG A 175 -22.59 -13.62 25.55
CA ARG A 175 -23.55 -12.52 25.36
C ARG A 175 -24.33 -12.66 24.06
N PRO A 176 -25.26 -13.62 23.98
CA PRO A 176 -26.08 -13.84 22.79
C PRO A 176 -26.96 -12.61 22.49
N ASP A 177 -27.35 -11.83 23.50
CA ASP A 177 -28.13 -10.58 23.39
C ASP A 177 -27.41 -9.46 22.61
N ALA A 178 -26.10 -9.54 22.46
CA ALA A 178 -25.30 -8.50 21.81
C ALA A 178 -25.26 -8.61 20.27
N ILE A 179 -25.70 -9.73 19.71
CA ILE A 179 -25.60 -10.00 18.26
C ILE A 179 -26.95 -10.36 17.66
N THR A 180 -27.10 -10.13 16.34
CA THR A 180 -28.21 -10.70 15.57
C THR A 180 -27.75 -12.00 14.96
N ASN A 181 -28.11 -13.12 15.57
CA ASN A 181 -27.75 -14.44 15.05
C ASN A 181 -28.75 -14.85 13.96
N PRO A 182 -28.32 -15.00 12.70
CA PRO A 182 -29.21 -15.40 11.61
C PRO A 182 -29.84 -16.77 11.79
N LEU A 183 -29.31 -17.61 12.70
CA LEU A 183 -29.81 -18.97 12.99
C LEU A 183 -30.81 -18.98 14.15
N SER A 184 -30.91 -17.92 14.96
CA SER A 184 -31.83 -17.86 16.10
C SER A 184 -33.30 -17.74 15.70
N GLU A 185 -33.60 -17.27 14.49
CA GLU A 185 -34.96 -17.25 13.95
C GLU A 185 -35.50 -18.66 13.61
N ILE A 186 -34.64 -19.68 13.55
CA ILE A 186 -35.01 -21.06 13.15
C ILE A 186 -35.08 -22.01 14.35
N ILE A 187 -34.38 -21.70 15.45
CA ILE A 187 -34.35 -22.49 16.66
C ILE A 187 -34.73 -21.58 17.82
N GLU A 188 -35.89 -21.83 18.47
CA GLU A 188 -36.19 -21.24 19.78
C GLU A 188 -35.13 -21.73 20.78
N ILE A 189 -33.99 -21.04 20.84
CA ILE A 189 -33.02 -21.24 21.92
C ILE A 189 -33.52 -20.43 23.09
N GLY A 190 -34.02 -21.12 24.11
CA GLY A 190 -34.46 -20.52 25.36
C GLY A 190 -33.31 -19.77 26.03
N ASP A 191 -33.70 -18.67 26.69
CA ASP A 191 -32.93 -17.84 27.58
C ASP A 191 -31.84 -16.97 26.92
N ASP A 192 -32.19 -15.72 26.59
CA ASP A 192 -31.29 -14.60 26.23
C ASP A 192 -30.43 -14.11 27.41
N SER A 193 -30.27 -14.91 28.48
CA SER A 193 -29.53 -14.52 29.68
C SER A 193 -28.03 -14.73 29.48
N SER A 194 -27.25 -13.73 29.86
CA SER A 194 -25.77 -13.83 29.88
C SER A 194 -25.36 -15.00 30.81
N GLN A 195 -24.47 -15.88 30.30
CA GLN A 195 -23.97 -17.02 31.07
C GLN A 195 -22.44 -16.95 31.23
N PRO A 196 -21.94 -17.02 32.49
CA PRO A 196 -20.50 -17.09 32.69
C PRO A 196 -19.95 -18.39 32.09
N LEU A 197 -18.90 -18.31 31.35
CA LEU A 197 -18.18 -19.48 30.82
C LEU A 197 -17.34 -20.11 31.94
N PRO A 198 -17.05 -21.44 31.89
CA PRO A 198 -16.21 -22.12 32.85
C PRO A 198 -14.85 -21.39 33.02
N GLU A 199 -14.34 -21.39 34.26
CA GLU A 199 -13.02 -20.83 34.56
C GLU A 199 -11.94 -21.49 33.71
N GLY A 200 -10.98 -20.70 33.22
CA GLY A 200 -9.91 -21.15 32.32
C GLY A 200 -10.31 -21.25 30.85
N THR A 201 -11.58 -20.95 30.46
CA THR A 201 -11.98 -20.91 29.05
C THR A 201 -11.27 -19.79 28.34
N LYS A 202 -10.52 -20.11 27.27
CA LYS A 202 -9.84 -19.12 26.43
C LYS A 202 -10.70 -18.72 25.24
N VAL A 203 -10.46 -17.52 24.72
CA VAL A 203 -11.19 -17.04 23.51
C VAL A 203 -10.96 -17.94 22.30
N ILE A 204 -9.80 -18.60 22.19
CA ILE A 204 -9.54 -19.58 21.13
C ILE A 204 -10.50 -20.77 21.19
N ASP A 205 -10.85 -21.23 22.41
CA ASP A 205 -11.76 -22.36 22.58
C ASP A 205 -13.18 -21.97 22.15
N VAL A 206 -13.61 -20.74 22.48
CA VAL A 206 -14.89 -20.19 22.03
C VAL A 206 -14.91 -20.03 20.50
N PHE A 207 -13.83 -19.53 19.92
CA PHE A 207 -13.70 -19.33 18.47
C PHE A 207 -13.71 -20.66 17.71
N ASP A 208 -13.14 -21.71 18.27
CA ASP A 208 -13.15 -23.05 17.66
C ASP A 208 -14.52 -23.74 17.74
N GLN A 209 -15.32 -23.43 18.75
CA GLN A 209 -16.70 -23.94 18.86
C GLN A 209 -17.65 -23.33 17.82
N ILE A 210 -17.29 -22.19 17.23
CA ILE A 210 -18.05 -21.57 16.14
C ILE A 210 -17.80 -22.42 14.87
N GLY A 211 -18.82 -22.86 14.22
CA GLY A 211 -18.72 -23.70 13.02
C GLY A 211 -18.08 -22.98 11.81
N ILE A 212 -18.67 -23.15 10.65
CA ILE A 212 -18.19 -22.55 9.40
C ILE A 212 -18.50 -21.05 9.37
N GLY A 213 -17.56 -20.24 8.85
CA GLY A 213 -17.75 -18.80 8.71
C GLY A 213 -17.66 -18.05 10.04
N ARG A 214 -16.70 -18.42 10.88
CA ARG A 214 -16.50 -17.97 12.25
C ARG A 214 -16.53 -16.45 12.40
N THR A 215 -17.52 -15.96 13.14
CA THR A 215 -17.62 -14.54 13.48
C THR A 215 -17.81 -14.39 15.00
N LEU A 216 -16.94 -13.61 15.62
CA LEU A 216 -16.89 -13.43 17.06
C LEU A 216 -16.85 -11.95 17.44
N LEU A 217 -17.71 -11.53 18.35
CA LEU A 217 -17.68 -10.23 18.98
C LEU A 217 -17.09 -10.35 20.39
N ILE A 218 -16.05 -9.57 20.70
CA ILE A 218 -15.43 -9.49 22.02
C ILE A 218 -15.79 -8.14 22.64
N LEU A 219 -16.55 -8.19 23.71
CA LEU A 219 -16.97 -7.01 24.47
C LEU A 219 -16.20 -6.91 25.81
N GLY A 220 -16.21 -5.74 26.40
CA GLY A 220 -15.68 -5.52 27.76
C GLY A 220 -15.56 -4.04 28.08
N GLU A 221 -15.39 -3.74 29.37
CA GLU A 221 -15.19 -2.38 29.88
C GLU A 221 -13.83 -1.78 29.43
N PRO A 222 -13.64 -0.45 29.53
CA PRO A 222 -12.34 0.17 29.26
C PRO A 222 -11.23 -0.42 30.14
N GLY A 223 -10.13 -0.84 29.53
CA GLY A 223 -9.00 -1.44 30.25
C GLY A 223 -9.20 -2.91 30.70
N SER A 224 -10.32 -3.58 30.33
CA SER A 224 -10.59 -4.98 30.67
C SER A 224 -9.66 -6.00 29.99
N GLY A 225 -8.84 -5.60 29.01
CA GLY A 225 -7.91 -6.50 28.33
C GLY A 225 -8.39 -6.97 26.94
N LYS A 226 -9.39 -6.34 26.31
CA LYS A 226 -9.90 -6.73 24.97
C LYS A 226 -8.80 -6.90 23.92
N THR A 227 -7.93 -5.90 23.77
CA THR A 227 -6.80 -5.95 22.83
C THR A 227 -5.84 -7.09 23.18
N THR A 228 -5.57 -7.32 24.48
CA THR A 228 -4.70 -8.41 24.93
C THR A 228 -5.30 -9.76 24.55
N THR A 229 -6.57 -9.98 24.85
CA THR A 229 -7.32 -11.20 24.49
C THR A 229 -7.34 -11.43 22.97
N LEU A 230 -7.56 -10.37 22.17
CA LEU A 230 -7.47 -10.44 20.70
C LEU A 230 -6.06 -10.82 20.23
N LEU A 231 -5.02 -10.32 20.89
CA LEU A 231 -3.62 -10.63 20.55
C LEU A 231 -3.22 -12.05 20.99
N GLU A 232 -3.78 -12.56 22.09
CA GLU A 232 -3.63 -13.98 22.48
C GLU A 232 -4.27 -14.90 21.43
N LEU A 233 -5.50 -14.60 21.02
CA LEU A 233 -6.14 -15.29 19.90
C LEU A 233 -5.28 -15.20 18.63
N THR A 234 -4.73 -14.03 18.33
CA THR A 234 -3.84 -13.84 17.18
C THR A 234 -2.60 -14.72 17.26
N ARG A 235 -1.96 -14.80 18.43
CA ARG A 235 -0.77 -15.66 18.66
C ARG A 235 -1.08 -17.12 18.38
N ASP A 236 -2.18 -17.61 18.92
CA ASP A 236 -2.57 -19.01 18.80
C ASP A 236 -2.98 -19.36 17.36
N LEU A 237 -3.67 -18.46 16.67
CA LEU A 237 -4.00 -18.60 15.25
C LEU A 237 -2.76 -18.55 14.34
N ILE A 238 -1.78 -17.68 14.62
CA ILE A 238 -0.50 -17.65 13.90
C ILE A 238 0.22 -18.98 14.03
N ALA A 239 0.29 -19.55 15.24
CA ALA A 239 0.96 -20.83 15.47
C ALA A 239 0.33 -21.96 14.63
N ARG A 240 -1.00 -21.98 14.50
CA ARG A 240 -1.73 -22.93 13.65
C ARG A 240 -1.46 -22.67 12.15
N THR A 241 -1.43 -21.40 11.73
CA THR A 241 -1.21 -21.01 10.32
C THR A 241 0.24 -21.29 9.87
N GLU A 242 1.19 -21.24 10.80
CA GLU A 242 2.59 -21.64 10.54
C GLU A 242 2.73 -23.15 10.29
N GLN A 243 1.85 -23.97 10.89
CA GLN A 243 1.81 -25.43 10.71
C GLN A 243 1.01 -25.87 9.49
N ASP A 244 -0.09 -25.17 9.18
CA ASP A 244 -0.98 -25.49 8.06
C ASP A 244 -1.18 -24.26 7.15
N THR A 245 -0.62 -24.32 5.96
CA THR A 245 -0.68 -23.25 4.96
C THR A 245 -2.08 -23.00 4.38
N ASN A 246 -3.04 -23.89 4.62
CA ASN A 246 -4.43 -23.73 4.17
C ASN A 246 -5.26 -22.86 5.13
N GLN A 247 -4.78 -22.61 6.34
CA GLN A 247 -5.47 -21.74 7.30
C GLN A 247 -5.43 -20.28 6.83
N LEU A 248 -6.44 -19.48 7.23
CA LEU A 248 -6.46 -18.05 6.95
C LEU A 248 -5.31 -17.34 7.67
N ILE A 249 -4.80 -16.27 7.09
CA ILE A 249 -3.77 -15.44 7.70
C ILE A 249 -4.44 -14.52 8.73
N PRO A 250 -4.20 -14.67 10.03
CA PRO A 250 -4.74 -13.75 11.03
C PRO A 250 -4.00 -12.40 10.90
N VAL A 251 -4.77 -11.32 10.75
CA VAL A 251 -4.21 -9.96 10.64
C VAL A 251 -5.02 -9.00 11.50
N VAL A 252 -4.34 -8.29 12.40
CA VAL A 252 -4.97 -7.33 13.31
C VAL A 252 -5.05 -5.96 12.64
N PHE A 253 -6.23 -5.34 12.71
CA PHE A 253 -6.50 -3.99 12.23
C PHE A 253 -7.21 -3.17 13.30
N ASN A 254 -7.04 -1.84 13.29
CA ASN A 254 -7.77 -0.95 14.17
C ASN A 254 -8.82 -0.16 13.38
N LEU A 255 -10.08 -0.28 13.82
CA LEU A 255 -11.23 0.32 13.12
C LEU A 255 -11.29 1.85 13.23
N SER A 256 -10.55 2.48 14.14
CA SER A 256 -10.56 3.94 14.31
C SER A 256 -10.24 4.69 13.01
N SER A 257 -9.36 4.13 12.18
CA SER A 257 -8.93 4.73 10.90
C SER A 257 -10.01 4.68 9.81
N TRP A 258 -10.99 3.77 9.90
CA TRP A 258 -12.04 3.60 8.89
C TRP A 258 -12.91 4.86 8.71
N ALA A 259 -13.21 5.55 9.81
CA ALA A 259 -14.05 6.74 9.80
C ALA A 259 -13.51 7.90 8.94
N ASN A 260 -12.21 7.94 8.70
CA ASN A 260 -11.56 9.05 7.99
C ASN A 260 -11.97 9.14 6.51
N LYS A 261 -12.21 8.02 5.84
CA LYS A 261 -12.51 7.96 4.40
C LYS A 261 -13.85 7.32 4.08
N ARG A 262 -14.48 6.62 5.01
CA ARG A 262 -15.76 5.90 4.83
C ARG A 262 -15.82 5.07 3.54
N GLN A 263 -14.74 4.41 3.23
CA GLN A 263 -14.62 3.53 2.05
C GLN A 263 -15.17 2.13 2.37
N THR A 264 -15.29 1.28 1.36
CA THR A 264 -15.67 -0.13 1.60
C THR A 264 -14.66 -0.81 2.52
N ILE A 265 -15.11 -1.79 3.33
CA ILE A 265 -14.20 -2.56 4.20
C ILE A 265 -13.08 -3.21 3.36
N THR A 266 -13.38 -3.68 2.15
CA THR A 266 -12.38 -4.24 1.23
C THR A 266 -11.27 -3.23 0.90
N ASP A 267 -11.61 -2.03 0.48
CA ASP A 267 -10.63 -1.00 0.12
C ASP A 267 -9.86 -0.50 1.33
N TRP A 268 -10.55 -0.37 2.47
CA TRP A 268 -9.92 0.00 3.74
C TRP A 268 -8.89 -1.06 4.20
N LEU A 269 -9.24 -2.35 4.16
CA LEU A 269 -8.30 -3.42 4.50
C LEU A 269 -7.06 -3.41 3.60
N VAL A 270 -7.23 -3.16 2.28
CA VAL A 270 -6.10 -3.03 1.35
C VAL A 270 -5.22 -1.83 1.71
N GLU A 271 -5.82 -0.71 2.10
CA GLU A 271 -5.08 0.49 2.50
C GLU A 271 -4.34 0.29 3.83
N GLU A 272 -4.97 -0.36 4.82
CA GLU A 272 -4.34 -0.69 6.10
C GLU A 272 -3.21 -1.72 5.95
N LEU A 273 -3.38 -2.74 5.11
CA LEU A 273 -2.30 -3.67 4.76
C LEU A 273 -1.09 -2.93 4.17
N ASN A 274 -1.34 -1.97 3.31
CA ASN A 274 -0.27 -1.15 2.72
C ASN A 274 0.37 -0.22 3.75
N THR A 275 -0.45 0.41 4.61
CA THR A 275 -0.01 1.43 5.56
C THR A 275 0.76 0.83 6.74
N ILE A 276 0.19 -0.19 7.41
CA ILE A 276 0.74 -0.75 8.64
C ILE A 276 1.77 -1.84 8.31
N TYR A 277 1.41 -2.75 7.40
CA TYR A 277 2.24 -3.91 7.09
C TYR A 277 3.10 -3.73 5.84
N GLN A 278 3.01 -2.58 5.16
CA GLN A 278 3.75 -2.31 3.93
C GLN A 278 3.59 -3.44 2.90
N VAL A 279 2.36 -3.93 2.75
CA VAL A 279 1.98 -4.88 1.72
C VAL A 279 1.63 -4.11 0.45
N PRO A 280 2.23 -4.42 -0.70
CA PRO A 280 1.88 -3.77 -1.97
C PRO A 280 0.38 -3.87 -2.24
N LYS A 281 -0.26 -2.77 -2.68
CA LYS A 281 -1.72 -2.71 -2.87
C LYS A 281 -2.25 -3.79 -3.80
N LYS A 282 -1.49 -4.16 -4.86
CA LYS A 282 -1.84 -5.28 -5.76
C LYS A 282 -1.96 -6.60 -5.00
N ILE A 283 -0.99 -6.89 -4.13
CA ILE A 283 -0.98 -8.12 -3.31
C ILE A 283 -2.09 -8.04 -2.26
N GLY A 284 -2.22 -6.92 -1.57
CA GLY A 284 -3.28 -6.69 -0.58
C GLY A 284 -4.67 -6.92 -1.17
N LYS A 285 -4.93 -6.41 -2.37
CA LYS A 285 -6.20 -6.62 -3.07
C LYS A 285 -6.47 -8.11 -3.35
N VAL A 286 -5.47 -8.86 -3.79
CA VAL A 286 -5.59 -10.31 -4.02
C VAL A 286 -5.90 -11.04 -2.71
N LEU A 287 -5.15 -10.75 -1.63
CA LEU A 287 -5.36 -11.39 -0.32
C LEU A 287 -6.77 -11.16 0.24
N VAL A 288 -7.30 -9.93 0.11
CA VAL A 288 -8.64 -9.59 0.60
C VAL A 288 -9.73 -10.19 -0.29
N THR A 289 -9.63 -10.04 -1.62
CA THR A 289 -10.68 -10.52 -2.54
C THR A 289 -10.75 -12.04 -2.64
N GLN A 290 -9.62 -12.74 -2.46
CA GLN A 290 -9.55 -14.19 -2.40
C GLN A 290 -9.81 -14.76 -1.00
N GLN A 291 -10.20 -13.91 -0.03
CA GLN A 291 -10.52 -14.31 1.35
C GLN A 291 -9.40 -15.12 2.01
N GLN A 292 -8.14 -14.75 1.78
CA GLN A 292 -6.99 -15.42 2.40
C GLN A 292 -6.68 -14.90 3.81
N LEU A 293 -7.39 -13.86 4.26
CA LEU A 293 -7.18 -13.21 5.55
C LEU A 293 -8.30 -13.57 6.53
N LEU A 294 -7.93 -13.64 7.81
CA LEU A 294 -8.84 -13.56 8.95
C LEU A 294 -8.64 -12.18 9.61
N PRO A 295 -9.48 -11.18 9.29
CA PRO A 295 -9.40 -9.88 9.93
C PRO A 295 -9.78 -9.95 11.41
N LEU A 296 -8.89 -9.48 12.27
CA LEU A 296 -9.06 -9.33 13.70
C LEU A 296 -9.14 -7.82 13.97
N LEU A 297 -10.37 -7.31 14.18
CA LEU A 297 -10.68 -5.89 14.16
C LEU A 297 -10.81 -5.35 15.58
N ASP A 298 -9.85 -4.54 16.01
CA ASP A 298 -9.87 -3.91 17.33
C ASP A 298 -10.49 -2.51 17.25
N GLY A 299 -11.16 -2.07 18.31
CA GLY A 299 -11.55 -0.71 18.54
C GLY A 299 -12.74 -0.20 17.71
N LEU A 300 -13.86 -0.92 17.64
CA LEU A 300 -15.12 -0.40 17.08
C LEU A 300 -15.62 0.84 17.87
N ASP A 301 -15.43 0.84 19.18
CA ASP A 301 -15.71 1.99 20.05
C ASP A 301 -14.80 3.19 19.79
N GLU A 302 -13.67 2.98 19.10
CA GLU A 302 -12.72 4.04 18.74
C GLU A 302 -13.10 4.76 17.44
N VAL A 303 -14.02 4.21 16.67
CA VAL A 303 -14.65 4.90 15.54
C VAL A 303 -15.42 6.10 16.07
N LYS A 304 -15.37 7.24 15.36
CA LYS A 304 -16.15 8.45 15.73
C LYS A 304 -17.61 8.08 15.91
N ALA A 305 -18.22 8.55 17.00
CA ALA A 305 -19.57 8.15 17.40
C ALA A 305 -20.60 8.24 16.27
N ASP A 306 -20.56 9.32 15.49
CA ASP A 306 -21.48 9.56 14.37
C ASP A 306 -21.37 8.52 13.23
N TYR A 307 -20.30 7.71 13.19
CA TYR A 307 -20.03 6.76 12.11
C TYR A 307 -19.97 5.31 12.55
N ARG A 308 -20.24 5.01 13.82
CA ARG A 308 -20.18 3.63 14.36
C ARG A 308 -21.25 2.74 13.74
N ASP A 309 -22.48 3.23 13.63
CA ASP A 309 -23.57 2.49 12.98
C ASP A 309 -23.31 2.23 11.49
N ASP A 310 -22.73 3.20 10.78
CA ASP A 310 -22.27 3.02 9.39
C ASP A 310 -21.17 1.96 9.29
N CYS A 311 -20.26 1.91 10.27
CA CYS A 311 -19.20 0.91 10.33
C CYS A 311 -19.77 -0.50 10.51
N ILE A 312 -20.74 -0.69 11.41
CA ILE A 312 -21.43 -1.97 11.59
C ILE A 312 -22.14 -2.39 10.30
N ALA A 313 -22.86 -1.49 9.64
CA ALA A 313 -23.51 -1.77 8.36
C ALA A 313 -22.51 -2.19 7.27
N ALA A 314 -21.35 -1.52 7.22
CA ALA A 314 -20.28 -1.87 6.30
C ALA A 314 -19.65 -3.25 6.60
N LEU A 315 -19.45 -3.60 7.88
CA LEU A 315 -18.95 -4.90 8.31
C LEU A 315 -19.93 -6.03 8.00
N ASN A 316 -21.22 -5.81 8.28
CA ASN A 316 -22.29 -6.77 7.95
C ASN A 316 -22.35 -7.00 6.42
N THR A 317 -22.28 -5.93 5.62
CA THR A 317 -22.24 -6.02 4.17
C THR A 317 -21.02 -6.78 3.66
N PHE A 318 -19.86 -6.55 4.26
CA PHE A 318 -18.62 -7.25 3.92
C PHE A 318 -18.73 -8.75 4.26
N HIS A 319 -19.21 -9.08 5.45
CA HIS A 319 -19.42 -10.46 5.86
C HIS A 319 -20.43 -11.17 4.95
N GLN A 320 -21.58 -10.53 4.67
CA GLN A 320 -22.63 -11.10 3.80
C GLN A 320 -22.13 -11.34 2.36
N LYS A 321 -21.36 -10.37 1.82
CA LYS A 321 -20.87 -10.45 0.43
C LYS A 321 -19.78 -11.50 0.24
N TYR A 322 -18.90 -11.67 1.21
CA TYR A 322 -17.71 -12.52 1.04
C TYR A 322 -17.74 -13.79 1.90
N GLY A 323 -18.69 -13.95 2.83
CA GLY A 323 -18.66 -15.03 3.83
C GLY A 323 -17.39 -15.01 4.69
N ALA A 324 -16.82 -13.81 4.90
CA ALA A 324 -15.52 -13.65 5.54
C ALA A 324 -15.62 -13.96 7.04
N GLU A 325 -14.66 -14.73 7.56
CA GLU A 325 -14.48 -14.91 8.99
C GLU A 325 -13.96 -13.60 9.61
N LEU A 326 -14.50 -13.17 10.74
CA LEU A 326 -14.22 -11.89 11.38
C LEU A 326 -14.21 -12.00 12.90
N VAL A 327 -13.31 -11.27 13.55
CA VAL A 327 -13.39 -11.01 14.99
C VAL A 327 -13.41 -9.50 15.19
N VAL A 328 -14.32 -8.98 16.03
CA VAL A 328 -14.47 -7.56 16.32
C VAL A 328 -14.41 -7.33 17.82
N CYS A 329 -13.67 -6.31 18.27
CA CYS A 329 -13.65 -5.87 19.66
C CYS A 329 -14.34 -4.51 19.81
N SER A 330 -15.12 -4.36 20.93
CA SER A 330 -15.76 -3.11 21.28
C SER A 330 -15.93 -2.94 22.79
N ARG A 331 -16.08 -1.69 23.27
CA ARG A 331 -16.58 -1.44 24.63
C ARG A 331 -18.06 -1.78 24.69
N ILE A 332 -18.47 -2.41 25.81
CA ILE A 332 -19.85 -2.87 25.96
C ILE A 332 -20.86 -1.73 25.92
N LYS A 333 -20.61 -0.64 26.66
CA LYS A 333 -21.52 0.51 26.73
C LYS A 333 -21.65 1.23 25.39
N ASP A 334 -20.52 1.42 24.69
CA ASP A 334 -20.48 2.06 23.37
C ASP A 334 -21.23 1.22 22.32
N TYR A 335 -21.07 -0.12 22.38
CA TYR A 335 -21.75 -1.03 21.48
C TYR A 335 -23.26 -1.13 21.75
N GLN A 336 -23.66 -1.19 23.03
CA GLN A 336 -25.08 -1.24 23.42
C GLN A 336 -25.84 0.02 23.04
N ALA A 337 -25.18 1.17 22.98
CA ALA A 337 -25.77 2.44 22.57
C ALA A 337 -26.07 2.55 21.06
N LEU A 338 -25.60 1.59 20.24
CA LEU A 338 -25.77 1.62 18.80
C LEU A 338 -27.14 1.06 18.38
N SER A 339 -27.65 1.59 17.27
CA SER A 339 -28.94 1.16 16.69
C SER A 339 -28.82 -0.17 15.93
N ASN A 340 -27.66 -0.40 15.30
CA ASN A 340 -27.39 -1.60 14.54
C ASN A 340 -26.61 -2.63 15.36
N ARG A 341 -26.78 -3.92 15.04
CA ARG A 341 -26.03 -5.04 15.62
C ARG A 341 -25.21 -5.75 14.54
N LEU A 342 -24.12 -6.39 14.95
CA LEU A 342 -23.36 -7.27 14.09
C LEU A 342 -24.10 -8.59 13.87
N ASN A 343 -24.16 -9.04 12.63
CA ASN A 343 -24.75 -10.33 12.24
C ASN A 343 -23.72 -11.45 12.43
N PHE A 344 -23.36 -11.73 13.69
CA PHE A 344 -22.32 -12.64 14.09
C PHE A 344 -22.89 -13.90 14.74
N GLN A 345 -22.06 -14.93 14.84
CA GLN A 345 -22.48 -16.22 15.38
C GLN A 345 -22.32 -16.30 16.90
N LYS A 346 -21.28 -15.66 17.47
CA LYS A 346 -21.05 -15.63 18.92
C LYS A 346 -20.57 -14.24 19.39
N ALA A 347 -20.91 -13.93 20.63
CA ALA A 347 -20.40 -12.78 21.37
C ALA A 347 -19.96 -13.20 22.77
N VAL A 348 -18.85 -12.68 23.23
CA VAL A 348 -18.33 -12.85 24.58
C VAL A 348 -18.01 -11.52 25.20
N CYS A 349 -18.19 -11.40 26.52
CA CYS A 349 -17.81 -10.25 27.30
C CYS A 349 -16.70 -10.64 28.30
N ILE A 350 -15.65 -9.83 28.37
CA ILE A 350 -14.58 -9.99 29.36
C ILE A 350 -15.10 -9.45 30.70
N ARG A 351 -15.07 -10.28 31.71
CA ARG A 351 -15.50 -9.93 33.06
C ARG A 351 -14.45 -9.06 33.76
N LEU A 352 -14.92 -8.19 34.63
CA LEU A 352 -14.04 -7.45 35.53
C LEU A 352 -13.39 -8.40 36.54
N LEU A 353 -12.20 -8.06 37.06
CA LEU A 353 -11.50 -8.83 38.06
C LEU A 353 -12.29 -8.85 39.37
N SER A 354 -12.35 -10.02 40.01
CA SER A 354 -12.83 -10.12 41.38
C SER A 354 -11.81 -9.53 42.35
N LEU A 355 -12.27 -9.08 43.52
CA LEU A 355 -11.38 -8.60 44.58
C LEU A 355 -10.35 -9.66 45.00
N GLU A 356 -10.73 -10.93 44.96
CA GLU A 356 -9.84 -12.07 45.25
C GLU A 356 -8.70 -12.15 44.24
N GLN A 357 -9.02 -12.00 42.94
CA GLN A 357 -8.01 -11.96 41.87
C GLN A 357 -7.10 -10.75 42.00
N VAL A 358 -7.65 -9.59 42.37
CA VAL A 358 -6.86 -8.36 42.64
C VAL A 358 -5.88 -8.58 43.79
N CYS A 359 -6.37 -9.15 44.92
CA CYS A 359 -5.53 -9.42 46.06
C CYS A 359 -4.44 -10.46 45.72
N TYR A 360 -4.81 -11.55 45.06
CA TYR A 360 -3.86 -12.58 44.62
C TYR A 360 -2.76 -11.98 43.71
N TYR A 361 -3.14 -11.09 42.78
CA TYR A 361 -2.18 -10.42 41.93
C TYR A 361 -1.19 -9.55 42.73
N LEU A 362 -1.69 -8.73 43.66
CA LEU A 362 -0.86 -7.86 44.49
C LEU A 362 0.11 -8.67 45.34
N ASP A 363 -0.35 -9.80 45.91
CA ASP A 363 0.49 -10.70 46.69
C ASP A 363 1.59 -11.36 45.85
N SER A 364 1.30 -11.67 44.59
CA SER A 364 2.25 -12.29 43.64
C SER A 364 3.36 -11.33 43.15
N VAL A 365 3.10 -10.03 43.16
CA VAL A 365 4.06 -9.00 42.66
C VAL A 365 5.11 -8.63 43.69
N GLY A 366 4.82 -8.79 45.01
CA GLY A 366 5.79 -8.65 46.09
C GLY A 366 5.42 -7.66 47.21
N ASP A 367 6.22 -7.64 48.27
CA ASP A 367 5.97 -6.92 49.52
C ASP A 367 5.90 -5.38 49.43
N ASP A 368 6.44 -4.81 48.39
CA ASP A 368 6.45 -3.35 48.15
C ASP A 368 5.05 -2.76 47.88
N LEU A 369 4.02 -3.61 47.78
CA LEU A 369 2.63 -3.26 47.49
C LEU A 369 1.67 -3.43 48.66
N THR A 370 2.16 -3.75 49.86
CA THR A 370 1.33 -3.94 51.07
C THR A 370 0.48 -2.72 51.40
N GLY A 371 1.04 -1.52 51.23
CA GLY A 371 0.29 -0.25 51.43
C GLY A 371 -0.85 -0.10 50.42
N LEU A 372 -0.62 -0.41 49.15
CA LEU A 372 -1.67 -0.37 48.12
C LEU A 372 -2.77 -1.40 48.39
N ARG A 373 -2.41 -2.60 48.83
CA ARG A 373 -3.36 -3.66 49.19
C ARG A 373 -4.27 -3.23 50.34
N THR A 374 -3.71 -2.61 51.40
CA THR A 374 -4.47 -2.09 52.54
C THR A 374 -5.43 -1.01 52.08
N LEU A 375 -4.96 -0.08 51.24
CA LEU A 375 -5.77 1.02 50.76
C LEU A 375 -6.93 0.53 49.86
N ILE A 376 -6.70 -0.43 48.96
CA ILE A 376 -7.74 -1.04 48.12
C ILE A 376 -8.79 -1.73 48.99
N ALA A 377 -8.43 -2.31 50.13
CA ALA A 377 -9.41 -2.91 51.06
C ALA A 377 -10.32 -1.87 51.72
N GLU A 378 -9.87 -0.64 51.90
CA GLU A 378 -10.59 0.44 52.60
C GLU A 378 -11.30 1.42 51.66
N ASP A 379 -10.79 1.62 50.41
CA ASP A 379 -11.24 2.64 49.47
C ASP A 379 -12.05 2.02 48.32
N THR A 380 -13.37 2.23 48.36
CA THR A 380 -14.30 1.69 47.37
C THR A 380 -14.05 2.20 45.95
N VAL A 381 -13.55 3.43 45.78
CA VAL A 381 -13.18 4.01 44.47
C VAL A 381 -11.97 3.32 43.89
N LEU A 382 -10.97 3.01 44.72
CA LEU A 382 -9.81 2.24 44.30
C LEU A 382 -10.16 0.78 44.00
N GLN A 383 -11.10 0.19 44.74
CA GLN A 383 -11.62 -1.15 44.44
C GLN A 383 -12.23 -1.21 43.04
N GLU A 384 -13.09 -0.24 42.70
CA GLU A 384 -13.73 -0.15 41.40
C GLU A 384 -12.66 -0.02 40.28
N LEU A 385 -11.69 0.88 40.45
CA LEU A 385 -10.61 1.04 39.49
C LEU A 385 -9.72 -0.21 39.38
N ALA A 386 -9.41 -0.89 40.49
CA ALA A 386 -8.57 -2.07 40.54
C ALA A 386 -9.18 -3.29 39.85
N GLN A 387 -10.50 -3.35 39.68
CA GLN A 387 -11.17 -4.38 38.90
C GLN A 387 -10.79 -4.37 37.42
N SER A 388 -10.29 -3.23 36.92
CA SER A 388 -9.72 -3.16 35.56
C SER A 388 -8.25 -3.62 35.57
N PRO A 389 -7.87 -4.66 34.82
CA PRO A 389 -6.50 -5.13 34.74
C PRO A 389 -5.49 -4.02 34.37
N LEU A 390 -5.89 -3.09 33.53
CA LEU A 390 -5.09 -1.93 33.16
C LEU A 390 -4.83 -1.01 34.36
N MET A 391 -5.89 -0.62 35.08
CA MET A 391 -5.78 0.30 36.22
C MET A 391 -4.97 -0.35 37.33
N LEU A 392 -5.18 -1.65 37.59
CA LEU A 392 -4.39 -2.40 38.55
C LEU A 392 -2.89 -2.37 38.23
N ASN A 393 -2.51 -2.60 36.97
CA ASN A 393 -1.11 -2.48 36.53
C ASN A 393 -0.53 -1.07 36.69
N ILE A 394 -1.32 -0.05 36.37
CA ILE A 394 -0.88 1.35 36.55
C ILE A 394 -0.70 1.67 38.02
N MET A 395 -1.63 1.22 38.90
CA MET A 395 -1.53 1.39 40.35
C MET A 395 -0.26 0.73 40.90
N THR A 396 0.04 -0.50 40.52
CA THR A 396 1.24 -1.20 40.97
C THR A 396 2.51 -0.44 40.56
N LEU A 397 2.57 0.09 39.35
CA LEU A 397 3.72 0.86 38.86
C LEU A 397 3.82 2.26 39.48
N ALA A 398 2.70 2.95 39.66
CA ALA A 398 2.66 4.32 40.20
C ALA A 398 2.96 4.33 41.69
N TYR A 399 2.39 3.39 42.45
CA TYR A 399 2.37 3.40 43.92
C TYR A 399 3.35 2.42 44.58
N GLN A 400 4.17 1.71 43.78
CA GLN A 400 5.22 0.86 44.34
C GLN A 400 6.15 1.63 45.26
N GLY A 401 6.22 1.23 46.55
CA GLY A 401 7.09 1.87 47.55
C GLY A 401 6.62 3.26 48.03
N VAL A 402 5.33 3.61 47.83
CA VAL A 402 4.69 4.81 48.34
C VAL A 402 3.94 4.48 49.64
N ALA A 403 4.07 5.32 50.67
CA ALA A 403 3.36 5.15 51.94
C ALA A 403 1.86 5.43 51.74
N VAL A 404 1.01 4.75 52.51
CA VAL A 404 -0.45 4.86 52.43
C VAL A 404 -0.94 6.31 52.65
N ASP A 405 -0.28 7.03 53.57
CA ASP A 405 -0.66 8.41 53.93
C ASP A 405 -0.34 9.45 52.83
N ASP A 406 0.58 9.11 51.89
CA ASP A 406 0.97 9.99 50.79
C ASP A 406 0.09 9.80 49.53
N LEU A 407 -0.87 8.87 49.55
CA LEU A 407 -1.73 8.61 48.42
C LEU A 407 -2.93 9.59 48.39
N PRO A 408 -3.20 10.23 47.25
CA PRO A 408 -4.31 11.17 47.12
C PRO A 408 -5.64 10.47 47.37
N ARG A 409 -6.56 11.13 48.06
CA ARG A 409 -7.91 10.61 48.36
C ARG A 409 -8.95 11.56 47.76
N THR A 410 -9.68 11.08 46.75
CA THR A 410 -10.83 11.77 46.12
C THR A 410 -11.94 10.77 45.88
N ASP A 411 -13.19 11.20 46.11
CA ASP A 411 -14.38 10.35 45.98
C ASP A 411 -14.90 10.24 44.53
N VAL A 412 -14.31 10.99 43.61
CA VAL A 412 -14.69 11.00 42.19
C VAL A 412 -13.76 10.08 41.39
N VAL A 413 -14.31 9.02 40.81
CA VAL A 413 -13.56 8.00 40.04
C VAL A 413 -12.72 8.60 38.93
N GLU A 414 -13.26 9.56 38.14
CA GLU A 414 -12.57 10.22 37.05
C GLU A 414 -11.37 11.05 37.51
N GLU A 415 -11.52 11.78 38.63
CA GLU A 415 -10.45 12.59 39.19
C GLU A 415 -9.35 11.71 39.79
N ARG A 416 -9.75 10.63 40.46
CA ARG A 416 -8.83 9.61 40.99
C ARG A 416 -8.02 8.95 39.85
N ARG A 417 -8.65 8.67 38.72
CA ARG A 417 -8.00 8.13 37.54
C ARG A 417 -6.96 9.11 36.98
N LYS A 418 -7.28 10.41 36.90
CA LYS A 418 -6.33 11.44 36.43
C LYS A 418 -5.10 11.53 37.35
N GLN A 419 -5.33 11.56 38.67
CA GLN A 419 -4.25 11.57 39.67
C GLN A 419 -3.35 10.33 39.55
N LEU A 420 -3.92 9.17 39.28
CA LEU A 420 -3.20 7.92 39.08
C LEU A 420 -2.29 7.98 37.83
N PHE A 421 -2.79 8.52 36.71
CA PHE A 421 -1.96 8.72 35.53
C PHE A 421 -0.86 9.75 35.74
N ASP A 422 -1.12 10.83 36.46
CA ASP A 422 -0.11 11.85 36.82
C ASP A 422 1.01 11.23 37.66
N ALA A 423 0.64 10.47 38.71
CA ALA A 423 1.59 9.75 39.53
C ALA A 423 2.43 8.73 38.73
N TYR A 424 1.78 8.01 37.81
CA TYR A 424 2.46 7.12 36.90
C TYR A 424 3.49 7.85 36.04
N ILE A 425 3.11 8.97 35.43
CA ILE A 425 3.99 9.78 34.56
C ILE A 425 5.22 10.25 35.37
N GLU A 426 5.01 10.78 36.58
CA GLU A 426 6.13 11.22 37.43
C GLU A 426 7.06 10.07 37.83
N LYS A 427 6.49 8.93 38.19
CA LYS A 427 7.26 7.72 38.56
C LYS A 427 8.10 7.24 37.38
N MET A 428 7.53 7.22 36.16
CA MET A 428 8.25 6.81 34.95
C MET A 428 9.40 7.77 34.61
N PHE A 429 9.29 9.06 34.89
CA PHE A 429 10.39 10.00 34.75
C PHE A 429 11.53 9.73 35.76
N LYS A 430 11.20 9.28 36.99
CA LYS A 430 12.16 8.99 38.04
C LYS A 430 12.84 7.62 37.91
N ARG A 431 12.21 6.64 37.21
CA ARG A 431 12.61 5.22 37.19
C ARG A 431 14.03 4.95 36.65
N ARG A 432 14.53 5.71 35.70
CA ARG A 432 15.91 5.58 35.15
C ARG A 432 16.68 6.88 35.31
N LYS A 433 17.60 6.92 36.29
CA LYS A 433 18.50 8.06 36.53
C LYS A 433 19.62 8.22 35.50
N THR A 434 19.95 7.17 34.77
CA THR A 434 21.04 7.13 33.79
C THR A 434 20.51 7.52 32.40
N ASN A 435 21.05 8.57 31.79
CA ASN A 435 20.69 9.11 30.47
C ASN A 435 19.50 10.09 30.43
N GLN A 436 19.53 11.14 31.25
CA GLN A 436 18.58 12.24 31.08
C GLN A 436 18.99 13.12 29.87
N ARG A 437 18.68 12.61 28.67
CA ARG A 437 19.03 13.25 27.40
C ARG A 437 18.16 14.47 27.08
N TYR A 438 16.93 14.46 27.56
CA TYR A 438 15.93 15.51 27.36
C TYR A 438 15.40 15.97 28.72
N LYS A 439 15.02 17.25 28.83
CA LYS A 439 14.36 17.77 30.02
C LYS A 439 12.94 17.19 30.11
N ASN A 440 12.48 16.81 31.31
CA ASN A 440 11.17 16.20 31.51
C ASN A 440 10.03 17.07 30.96
N VAL A 441 10.10 18.38 31.17
CA VAL A 441 9.12 19.35 30.62
C VAL A 441 9.04 19.27 29.08
N GLN A 442 10.19 19.16 28.41
CA GLN A 442 10.20 19.03 26.95
C GLN A 442 9.63 17.69 26.48
N VAL A 443 9.97 16.60 27.18
CA VAL A 443 9.41 15.26 26.87
C VAL A 443 7.91 15.27 27.01
N LYS A 444 7.39 15.83 28.12
CA LYS A 444 5.95 15.97 28.38
C LYS A 444 5.28 16.80 27.28
N HIS A 445 5.85 17.94 26.92
CA HIS A 445 5.35 18.79 25.83
C HIS A 445 5.24 18.04 24.47
N TRP A 446 6.27 17.31 24.07
CA TRP A 446 6.27 16.55 22.82
C TRP A 446 5.31 15.36 22.84
N LEU A 447 5.15 14.67 23.99
CA LEU A 447 4.16 13.60 24.15
C LEU A 447 2.73 14.14 24.11
N ILE A 448 2.46 15.27 24.76
CA ILE A 448 1.17 15.98 24.70
C ILE A 448 0.82 16.34 23.25
N TRP A 449 1.78 16.92 22.52
CA TRP A 449 1.57 17.26 21.11
C TRP A 449 1.28 16.02 20.26
N MET A 450 2.05 14.94 20.45
CA MET A 450 1.86 13.68 19.75
C MET A 450 0.49 13.06 20.04
N ALA A 451 0.10 13.01 21.32
CA ALA A 451 -1.18 12.46 21.75
C ALA A 451 -2.36 13.23 21.14
N LYS A 452 -2.33 14.58 21.18
CA LYS A 452 -3.33 15.43 20.53
C LYS A 452 -3.49 15.14 19.04
N ARG A 453 -2.36 14.91 18.33
CA ARG A 453 -2.41 14.58 16.91
C ARG A 453 -2.98 13.19 16.65
N MET A 454 -2.58 12.19 17.45
CA MET A 454 -3.10 10.83 17.31
C MET A 454 -4.63 10.77 17.56
N VAL A 455 -5.12 11.50 18.56
CA VAL A 455 -6.57 11.57 18.84
C VAL A 455 -7.32 12.28 17.71
N GLU A 456 -6.83 13.44 17.24
CA GLU A 456 -7.46 14.20 16.15
C GLU A 456 -7.56 13.41 14.84
N GLU A 457 -6.51 12.63 14.51
CA GLU A 457 -6.43 11.84 13.28
C GLU A 457 -6.97 10.41 13.47
N SER A 458 -7.51 10.07 14.65
CA SER A 458 -7.99 8.73 14.98
C SER A 458 -6.95 7.63 14.72
N GLN A 459 -5.68 7.88 15.08
CA GLN A 459 -4.56 6.97 14.89
C GLN A 459 -4.19 6.27 16.18
N THR A 460 -4.07 4.95 16.16
CA THR A 460 -3.53 4.14 17.26
C THR A 460 -2.02 3.95 17.16
N VAL A 461 -1.49 3.89 15.94
CA VAL A 461 -0.05 3.72 15.69
C VAL A 461 0.52 4.98 15.10
N PHE A 462 1.48 5.59 15.79
CA PHE A 462 2.22 6.73 15.31
C PHE A 462 3.34 6.30 14.36
N LEU A 463 3.23 6.68 13.10
CA LEU A 463 4.26 6.48 12.08
C LEU A 463 4.86 7.83 11.69
N ILE A 464 6.17 8.01 11.88
CA ILE A 464 6.87 9.27 11.55
C ILE A 464 6.66 9.63 10.08
N GLU A 465 6.64 8.65 9.21
CA GLU A 465 6.44 8.80 7.77
C GLU A 465 5.00 9.21 7.37
N LYS A 466 4.04 9.14 8.29
CA LYS A 466 2.65 9.53 8.11
C LYS A 466 2.33 10.94 8.59
N MET A 467 3.31 11.70 9.05
CA MET A 467 3.12 13.12 9.36
C MET A 467 2.64 13.87 8.12
N GLN A 468 1.63 14.75 8.30
CA GLN A 468 0.94 15.41 7.19
C GLN A 468 1.03 16.95 7.31
N PRO A 469 1.04 17.68 6.16
CA PRO A 469 1.00 19.14 6.17
C PRO A 469 -0.27 19.72 6.81
N SER A 470 -1.37 18.94 6.89
CA SER A 470 -2.61 19.30 7.61
C SER A 470 -2.36 19.58 9.11
N TRP A 471 -1.29 19.04 9.69
CA TRP A 471 -0.92 19.26 11.08
C TRP A 471 -0.44 20.69 11.38
N LEU A 472 -0.11 21.47 10.35
CA LEU A 472 0.26 22.88 10.48
C LEU A 472 -1.01 23.73 10.65
N ARG A 473 -1.22 24.30 11.84
CA ARG A 473 -2.42 25.07 12.17
C ARG A 473 -2.35 26.52 11.70
N ASN A 474 -1.19 27.16 11.87
CA ASN A 474 -1.02 28.59 11.65
C ASN A 474 -0.65 28.92 10.20
N ARG A 475 -1.21 30.04 9.69
CA ARG A 475 -0.85 30.55 8.34
C ARG A 475 0.64 30.76 8.16
N LYS A 476 1.36 31.27 9.19
CA LYS A 476 2.82 31.45 9.16
C LYS A 476 3.56 30.12 9.01
N GLN A 477 3.14 29.06 9.70
CA GLN A 477 3.73 27.71 9.59
C GLN A 477 3.55 27.15 8.18
N LYS A 478 2.34 27.29 7.61
CA LYS A 478 2.05 26.90 6.23
C LYS A 478 2.90 27.68 5.22
N GLN A 479 3.10 28.98 5.42
CA GLN A 479 3.97 29.80 4.57
C GLN A 479 5.43 29.35 4.63
N ILE A 480 5.98 29.11 5.84
CA ILE A 480 7.36 28.63 5.99
C ILE A 480 7.53 27.25 5.34
N TYR A 481 6.55 26.37 5.47
CA TYR A 481 6.54 25.06 4.82
C TYR A 481 6.64 25.23 3.29
N TRP A 482 5.78 26.05 2.70
CA TRP A 482 5.79 26.31 1.27
C TRP A 482 7.10 26.94 0.77
N LEU A 483 7.62 27.92 1.52
CA LEU A 483 8.89 28.54 1.20
C LEU A 483 10.05 27.54 1.23
N SER A 484 10.06 26.64 2.22
CA SER A 484 11.10 25.61 2.32
C SER A 484 11.00 24.57 1.21
N VAL A 485 9.79 24.11 0.86
CA VAL A 485 9.55 23.20 -0.27
C VAL A 485 10.00 23.88 -1.57
N GLY A 486 9.54 25.10 -1.83
CA GLY A 486 9.91 25.85 -3.04
C GLY A 486 11.40 26.11 -3.16
N LEU A 487 12.07 26.41 -2.05
CA LEU A 487 13.52 26.59 -2.02
C LEU A 487 14.26 25.32 -2.42
N ILE A 488 13.84 24.16 -1.87
CA ILE A 488 14.49 22.87 -2.20
C ILE A 488 14.27 22.52 -3.66
N PHE A 489 13.05 22.68 -4.18
CA PHE A 489 12.77 22.48 -5.61
C PHE A 489 13.59 23.42 -6.49
N GLY A 490 13.61 24.72 -6.17
CA GLY A 490 14.40 25.72 -6.90
C GLY A 490 15.88 25.39 -6.92
N LEU A 491 16.45 25.01 -5.75
CA LEU A 491 17.84 24.59 -5.66
C LEU A 491 18.13 23.31 -6.46
N THR A 492 17.23 22.33 -6.43
CA THR A 492 17.42 21.06 -7.16
C THR A 492 17.48 21.29 -8.67
N PHE A 493 16.53 22.02 -9.23
CA PHE A 493 16.50 22.33 -10.65
C PHE A 493 17.57 23.35 -11.05
N GLY A 494 17.79 24.36 -10.22
CA GLY A 494 18.82 25.36 -10.45
C GLY A 494 20.24 24.77 -10.46
N LEU A 495 20.52 23.83 -9.55
CA LEU A 495 21.80 23.12 -9.54
C LEU A 495 21.96 22.26 -10.81
N MET A 496 20.91 21.56 -11.21
CA MET A 496 20.93 20.72 -12.40
C MET A 496 21.17 21.53 -13.66
N THR A 497 20.44 22.62 -13.85
CA THR A 497 20.65 23.54 -14.99
C THR A 497 22.02 24.23 -14.91
N GLY A 498 22.49 24.57 -13.72
CA GLY A 498 23.82 25.17 -13.51
C GLY A 498 24.96 24.24 -13.91
N LEU A 499 24.80 22.93 -13.71
CA LEU A 499 25.78 21.91 -14.13
C LEU A 499 25.77 21.69 -15.65
N THR A 500 24.61 21.87 -16.30
CA THR A 500 24.45 21.61 -17.75
C THR A 500 24.74 22.86 -18.59
N GLU A 501 24.23 24.03 -18.20
CA GLU A 501 24.21 25.24 -19.00
C GLU A 501 24.97 26.43 -18.37
N GLY A 502 25.61 26.21 -17.23
CA GLY A 502 26.39 27.22 -16.52
C GLY A 502 25.65 27.88 -15.35
N LEU A 503 26.44 28.36 -14.39
CA LEU A 503 25.97 28.80 -13.07
C LEU A 503 24.95 29.94 -13.13
N THR A 504 25.10 30.87 -14.07
CA THR A 504 24.19 32.00 -14.21
C THR A 504 22.79 31.60 -14.65
N LYS A 505 22.66 30.68 -15.64
CA LYS A 505 21.37 30.13 -16.09
C LYS A 505 20.74 29.28 -14.96
N GLY A 506 21.53 28.48 -14.26
CA GLY A 506 21.06 27.67 -13.12
C GLY A 506 20.48 28.55 -12.00
N LEU A 507 21.11 29.64 -11.65
CA LEU A 507 20.57 30.57 -10.65
C LEU A 507 19.26 31.22 -11.08
N VAL A 508 19.14 31.62 -12.35
CA VAL A 508 17.91 32.20 -12.88
C VAL A 508 16.78 31.19 -12.87
N VAL A 509 17.01 29.98 -13.36
CA VAL A 509 15.99 28.88 -13.33
C VAL A 509 15.58 28.56 -11.92
N GLY A 510 16.53 28.40 -10.99
CA GLY A 510 16.24 28.13 -9.58
C GLY A 510 15.37 29.23 -8.93
N LEU A 511 15.67 30.50 -9.23
CA LEU A 511 14.89 31.64 -8.74
C LEU A 511 13.49 31.69 -9.35
N ILE A 512 13.34 31.43 -10.64
CA ILE A 512 12.04 31.38 -11.32
C ILE A 512 11.16 30.27 -10.70
N ILE A 513 11.70 29.09 -10.48
CA ILE A 513 10.97 27.97 -9.88
C ILE A 513 10.54 28.31 -8.45
N TRP A 514 11.44 28.88 -7.65
CA TRP A 514 11.10 29.32 -6.30
C TRP A 514 10.00 30.39 -6.32
N LEU A 515 10.05 31.33 -7.25
CA LEU A 515 9.04 32.38 -7.39
C LEU A 515 7.69 31.81 -7.87
N MET A 516 7.69 30.84 -8.78
CA MET A 516 6.48 30.11 -9.21
C MET A 516 5.81 29.39 -8.04
N VAL A 517 6.56 28.64 -7.21
CA VAL A 517 6.02 28.00 -6.02
C VAL A 517 5.39 29.03 -5.08
N ARG A 518 6.00 30.20 -4.92
CA ARG A 518 5.48 31.30 -4.11
C ARG A 518 4.19 31.90 -4.67
N LEU A 519 4.08 32.08 -5.98
CA LEU A 519 2.88 32.57 -6.67
C LEU A 519 1.71 31.58 -6.58
N MET A 520 1.98 30.29 -6.76
CA MET A 520 0.99 29.21 -6.69
C MET A 520 0.42 29.01 -5.28
N TYR A 521 1.12 29.47 -4.21
CA TYR A 521 0.59 29.47 -2.86
C TYR A 521 -0.71 30.27 -2.71
N GLY A 522 -0.89 31.35 -3.51
CA GLY A 522 -2.11 32.18 -3.50
C GLY A 522 -3.24 31.65 -4.39
N LEU A 523 -2.95 30.75 -5.29
CA LEU A 523 -3.87 30.22 -6.30
C LEU A 523 -4.09 28.73 -6.02
N LYS A 524 -5.32 28.34 -5.73
CA LYS A 524 -5.70 26.92 -5.55
C LYS A 524 -5.82 26.25 -6.93
N PHE A 525 -4.71 25.98 -7.59
CA PHE A 525 -4.71 25.21 -8.84
C PHE A 525 -4.73 23.70 -8.55
N GLY A 526 -5.65 22.99 -9.20
CA GLY A 526 -5.62 21.53 -9.29
C GLY A 526 -4.51 21.04 -10.22
N LEU A 527 -4.19 19.74 -10.14
CA LEU A 527 -3.14 19.10 -10.95
C LEU A 527 -3.33 19.33 -12.46
N MET A 528 -4.57 19.24 -12.94
CA MET A 528 -4.94 19.42 -14.36
C MET A 528 -4.80 20.88 -14.82
N GLU A 529 -5.20 21.83 -13.99
CA GLU A 529 -5.11 23.25 -14.29
C GLU A 529 -3.65 23.71 -14.31
N GLY A 530 -2.83 23.24 -13.36
CA GLY A 530 -1.39 23.48 -13.34
C GLY A 530 -0.69 22.93 -14.59
N LEU A 531 -1.11 21.76 -15.07
CA LEU A 531 -0.57 21.11 -16.26
C LEU A 531 -0.92 21.91 -17.54
N ILE A 532 -2.15 22.38 -17.65
CA ILE A 532 -2.61 23.18 -18.81
C ILE A 532 -1.89 24.54 -18.87
N VAL A 533 -1.82 25.25 -17.74
CA VAL A 533 -1.15 26.57 -17.66
C VAL A 533 0.35 26.40 -17.90
N GLY A 534 0.98 25.36 -17.33
CA GLY A 534 2.40 25.10 -17.56
C GLY A 534 2.70 24.76 -19.03
N LEU A 535 1.84 23.94 -19.66
CA LEU A 535 1.99 23.56 -21.07
C LEU A 535 1.82 24.77 -22.01
N MET A 536 0.83 25.64 -21.75
CA MET A 536 0.65 26.88 -22.54
C MET A 536 1.82 27.85 -22.38
N PHE A 537 2.31 28.02 -21.12
CA PHE A 537 3.43 28.93 -20.87
C PHE A 537 4.74 28.38 -21.45
N GLY A 538 4.99 27.08 -21.31
CA GLY A 538 6.16 26.42 -21.87
C GLY A 538 6.19 26.43 -23.39
N LEU A 539 5.05 26.19 -24.06
CA LEU A 539 4.91 26.33 -25.52
C LEU A 539 5.21 27.76 -25.97
N MET A 540 4.69 28.78 -25.27
CA MET A 540 4.91 30.18 -25.59
C MET A 540 6.39 30.58 -25.43
N VAL A 541 7.01 30.21 -24.32
CA VAL A 541 8.44 30.51 -24.04
C VAL A 541 9.35 29.73 -25.00
N GLY A 542 9.06 28.43 -25.24
CA GLY A 542 9.82 27.59 -26.16
C GLY A 542 9.78 28.11 -27.61
N MET A 543 8.60 28.52 -28.09
CA MET A 543 8.49 29.17 -29.42
C MET A 543 9.26 30.47 -29.48
N MET A 544 9.23 31.29 -28.40
CA MET A 544 9.94 32.56 -28.36
C MET A 544 11.47 32.40 -28.34
N VAL A 545 11.96 31.42 -27.57
CA VAL A 545 13.40 31.06 -27.51
C VAL A 545 13.86 30.46 -28.85
N GLY A 546 13.09 29.55 -29.42
CA GLY A 546 13.37 28.94 -30.71
C GLY A 546 13.40 29.97 -31.86
N LEU A 547 12.48 30.96 -31.83
CA LEU A 547 12.47 32.08 -32.77
C LEU A 547 13.69 32.97 -32.59
N MET A 548 14.10 33.28 -31.36
CA MET A 548 15.26 34.15 -31.08
C MET A 548 16.61 33.49 -31.47
N GLU A 549 16.81 32.22 -31.12
CA GLU A 549 17.99 31.45 -31.56
C GLU A 549 18.03 31.33 -33.08
N SER A 550 16.90 31.07 -33.71
CA SER A 550 16.81 30.92 -35.17
C SER A 550 17.00 32.23 -35.91
N LEU A 551 16.58 33.37 -35.33
CA LEU A 551 16.89 34.69 -35.92
C LEU A 551 18.39 35.02 -35.84
N MET A 552 19.05 34.68 -34.73
CA MET A 552 20.50 34.92 -34.59
C MET A 552 21.35 34.03 -35.49
N PHE A 553 21.03 32.69 -35.52
CA PHE A 553 21.75 31.77 -36.41
C PHE A 553 21.30 31.86 -37.89
N GLY A 554 20.00 32.08 -38.12
CA GLY A 554 19.42 32.17 -39.48
C GLY A 554 19.93 33.36 -40.32
N LEU A 555 20.32 34.47 -39.68
CA LEU A 555 20.97 35.59 -40.35
C LEU A 555 22.40 35.26 -40.83
N MET A 556 23.09 34.34 -40.13
CA MET A 556 24.43 33.91 -40.55
C MET A 556 24.37 32.76 -41.57
N GLU A 557 23.47 31.79 -41.43
CA GLU A 557 23.34 30.65 -42.36
C GLU A 557 22.49 30.95 -43.58
N GLY A 558 21.57 31.89 -43.55
CA GLY A 558 20.68 32.27 -44.64
C GLY A 558 21.41 32.83 -45.85
N LEU A 559 22.58 33.39 -45.64
CA LEU A 559 23.49 33.84 -46.69
C LEU A 559 24.21 32.66 -47.43
N MET A 560 24.26 31.48 -46.81
CA MET A 560 24.96 30.31 -47.34
C MET A 560 24.03 29.22 -47.93
N PHE A 561 22.81 29.02 -47.41
CA PHE A 561 22.01 27.80 -47.66
C PHE A 561 20.55 28.04 -48.12
N GLY A 562 20.15 29.29 -48.42
CA GLY A 562 18.82 29.57 -48.95
C GLY A 562 17.71 29.59 -47.85
N LEU A 563 16.77 30.54 -48.03
CA LEU A 563 15.73 30.91 -47.02
C LEU A 563 14.81 29.74 -46.58
N MET A 564 14.59 28.75 -47.43
CA MET A 564 13.65 27.64 -47.19
C MET A 564 14.19 26.57 -46.20
N GLY A 565 15.47 26.25 -46.25
CA GLY A 565 16.12 25.30 -45.36
C GLY A 565 16.28 25.85 -43.94
N VAL A 566 16.55 27.15 -43.85
CA VAL A 566 16.61 27.86 -42.58
C VAL A 566 15.23 27.89 -41.91
N LEU A 567 14.16 28.17 -42.67
CA LEU A 567 12.78 28.25 -42.12
C LEU A 567 12.31 26.90 -41.58
N ILE A 568 12.64 25.78 -42.21
CA ILE A 568 12.28 24.44 -41.77
C ILE A 568 13.04 24.04 -40.49
N LYS A 569 14.35 24.35 -40.41
CA LYS A 569 15.16 24.11 -39.20
C LYS A 569 14.67 24.94 -38.01
N VAL A 570 14.31 26.22 -38.25
CA VAL A 570 13.74 27.16 -37.29
C VAL A 570 12.44 26.64 -36.72
N LEU A 571 11.51 26.20 -37.58
CA LEU A 571 10.22 25.66 -37.18
C LEU A 571 10.36 24.35 -36.44
N ALA A 572 11.20 23.44 -36.92
CA ALA A 572 11.39 22.13 -36.28
C ALA A 572 12.07 22.25 -34.90
N ARG A 573 13.12 23.04 -34.76
CA ARG A 573 13.79 23.28 -33.46
C ARG A 573 12.88 24.06 -32.50
N GLY A 574 12.25 25.13 -32.95
CA GLY A 574 11.33 25.93 -32.13
C GLY A 574 10.14 25.12 -31.63
N LEU A 575 9.56 24.27 -32.49
CA LEU A 575 8.46 23.39 -32.11
C LEU A 575 8.91 22.28 -31.10
N MET A 576 10.10 21.71 -31.33
CA MET A 576 10.66 20.69 -30.44
C MET A 576 10.99 21.26 -29.06
N PHE A 577 11.68 22.38 -28.97
CA PHE A 577 12.00 23.07 -27.73
C PHE A 577 10.74 23.59 -27.02
N GLY A 578 9.76 24.08 -27.78
CA GLY A 578 8.47 24.57 -27.28
C GLY A 578 7.63 23.46 -26.68
N LEU A 579 7.50 22.31 -27.36
CA LEU A 579 6.80 21.13 -26.87
C LEU A 579 7.46 20.55 -25.63
N MET A 580 8.78 20.43 -25.63
CA MET A 580 9.53 19.86 -24.52
C MET A 580 9.54 20.78 -23.30
N GLY A 581 9.77 22.07 -23.50
CA GLY A 581 9.68 23.08 -22.46
C GLY A 581 8.25 23.13 -21.88
N GLY A 582 7.23 23.11 -22.73
CA GLY A 582 5.83 23.09 -22.34
C GLY A 582 5.45 21.87 -21.53
N LEU A 583 5.89 20.70 -21.95
CA LEU A 583 5.67 19.44 -21.21
C LEU A 583 6.39 19.46 -19.87
N MET A 584 7.62 19.95 -19.81
CA MET A 584 8.41 20.07 -18.59
C MET A 584 7.77 21.04 -17.59
N PHE A 585 7.37 22.23 -18.04
CA PHE A 585 6.70 23.22 -17.20
C PHE A 585 5.29 22.78 -16.80
N GLY A 586 4.56 22.08 -17.67
CA GLY A 586 3.26 21.50 -17.36
C GLY A 586 3.31 20.41 -16.30
N LEU A 587 4.23 19.46 -16.45
CA LEU A 587 4.47 18.41 -15.44
C LEU A 587 4.92 19.01 -14.11
N MET A 588 5.76 20.03 -14.14
CA MET A 588 6.23 20.73 -12.95
C MET A 588 5.11 21.51 -12.25
N GLY A 589 4.24 22.18 -13.01
CA GLY A 589 3.03 22.83 -12.50
C GLY A 589 2.08 21.84 -11.84
N GLY A 590 1.85 20.69 -12.47
CA GLY A 590 1.08 19.59 -11.90
C GLY A 590 1.69 19.00 -10.63
N LEU A 591 3.01 18.86 -10.57
CA LEU A 591 3.74 18.43 -9.37
C LEU A 591 3.55 19.42 -8.21
N MET A 592 3.55 20.71 -8.52
CA MET A 592 3.43 21.77 -7.53
C MET A 592 1.99 21.95 -7.03
N GLY A 593 0.98 21.77 -7.86
CA GLY A 593 -0.43 21.88 -7.48
C GLY A 593 -0.82 20.95 -6.33
N GLY A 594 -0.24 19.76 -6.27
CA GLY A 594 -0.49 18.77 -5.21
C GLY A 594 0.42 18.87 -3.98
N LEU A 595 1.11 19.96 -3.72
CA LEU A 595 2.05 20.07 -2.58
C LEU A 595 1.36 20.17 -1.21
N MET A 596 0.10 20.56 -1.14
CA MET A 596 -0.70 20.55 0.10
C MET A 596 -1.54 19.28 0.26
N GLU A 597 -1.52 18.41 -0.73
CA GLU A 597 -2.12 17.10 -0.62
C GLU A 597 -1.37 16.22 0.38
N GLU A 598 -2.02 15.15 0.76
CA GLU A 598 -1.48 14.13 1.65
C GLU A 598 -0.12 13.59 1.14
N ILE A 599 0.88 13.59 2.01
CA ILE A 599 2.18 13.00 1.70
C ILE A 599 2.00 11.48 1.57
N LYS A 600 2.09 10.98 0.34
CA LYS A 600 2.00 9.55 0.05
C LYS A 600 3.39 8.99 -0.19
N THR A 601 3.83 8.10 0.70
CA THR A 601 5.06 7.33 0.49
C THR A 601 4.87 6.34 -0.66
N VAL A 602 5.89 6.16 -1.48
CA VAL A 602 5.82 5.27 -2.64
C VAL A 602 6.24 3.86 -2.25
N GLU A 603 5.55 2.86 -2.79
CA GLU A 603 5.94 1.45 -2.65
C GLU A 603 7.32 1.21 -3.26
N MET A 604 8.11 0.31 -2.67
CA MET A 604 9.43 0.01 -3.17
C MET A 604 9.36 -0.64 -4.55
N LEU A 605 10.00 -0.01 -5.53
CA LEU A 605 10.15 -0.56 -6.86
C LEU A 605 11.35 -1.50 -6.92
N GLN A 606 11.13 -2.69 -7.44
CA GLN A 606 12.20 -3.66 -7.72
C GLN A 606 12.38 -3.81 -9.23
N VAL A 607 13.63 -3.95 -9.67
CA VAL A 607 13.96 -4.10 -11.10
C VAL A 607 13.81 -5.56 -11.49
N ASN A 608 12.85 -5.87 -12.31
CA ASN A 608 12.65 -7.21 -12.86
C ASN A 608 13.31 -7.34 -14.25
N TRP A 609 14.59 -7.68 -14.27
CA TRP A 609 15.38 -7.80 -15.50
C TRP A 609 14.77 -8.75 -16.53
N LYS A 610 14.10 -9.83 -16.11
CA LYS A 610 13.42 -10.75 -17.05
C LYS A 610 12.28 -10.08 -17.79
N LYS A 611 11.47 -9.29 -17.08
CA LYS A 611 10.39 -8.51 -17.71
C LYS A 611 10.94 -7.45 -18.66
N ILE A 612 12.00 -6.74 -18.25
CA ILE A 612 12.67 -5.74 -19.10
C ILE A 612 13.15 -6.38 -20.40
N LEU A 613 13.86 -7.50 -20.31
CA LEU A 613 14.39 -8.21 -21.47
C LEU A 613 13.29 -8.72 -22.40
N ILE A 614 12.20 -9.26 -21.85
CA ILE A 614 11.06 -9.75 -22.64
C ILE A 614 10.40 -8.58 -23.40
N HIS A 615 10.20 -7.44 -22.77
CA HIS A 615 9.58 -6.26 -23.40
C HIS A 615 10.53 -5.61 -24.41
N LEU A 616 11.83 -5.55 -24.13
CA LEU A 616 12.85 -5.14 -25.08
C LEU A 616 12.80 -5.97 -26.35
N LEU A 617 12.81 -7.30 -26.21
CA LEU A 617 12.78 -8.21 -27.36
C LEU A 617 11.47 -8.14 -28.13
N LYS A 618 10.33 -8.07 -27.45
CA LYS A 618 9.01 -8.04 -28.11
C LYS A 618 8.68 -6.69 -28.75
N PHE A 619 8.89 -5.59 -28.04
CA PHE A 619 8.54 -4.25 -28.54
C PHE A 619 9.67 -3.64 -29.36
N GLY A 620 10.91 -3.69 -28.86
CA GLY A 620 12.05 -3.08 -29.53
C GLY A 620 12.32 -3.75 -30.89
N LEU A 621 12.48 -5.09 -30.89
CA LEU A 621 12.79 -5.81 -32.15
C LEU A 621 11.61 -5.85 -33.14
N MET A 622 10.40 -6.14 -32.64
CA MET A 622 9.24 -6.30 -33.55
C MET A 622 8.80 -4.98 -34.17
N ILE A 623 8.69 -3.96 -33.37
CA ILE A 623 8.26 -2.62 -33.81
C ILE A 623 9.40 -1.96 -34.61
N GLY A 624 10.66 -2.08 -34.18
CA GLY A 624 11.83 -1.59 -34.88
C GLY A 624 11.96 -2.16 -36.29
N LEU A 625 11.73 -3.48 -36.45
CA LEU A 625 11.72 -4.15 -37.74
C LEU A 625 10.58 -3.66 -38.66
N ILE A 626 9.35 -3.52 -38.11
CA ILE A 626 8.20 -3.07 -38.92
C ILE A 626 8.36 -1.63 -39.38
N PHE A 627 8.73 -0.72 -38.48
CA PHE A 627 8.91 0.70 -38.84
C PHE A 627 10.18 0.92 -39.68
N GLY A 628 11.27 0.21 -39.41
CA GLY A 628 12.45 0.23 -40.21
C GLY A 628 12.19 -0.22 -41.68
N LEU A 629 11.39 -1.27 -41.83
CA LEU A 629 10.93 -1.74 -43.16
C LEU A 629 9.97 -0.74 -43.84
N MET A 630 8.99 -0.22 -43.11
CA MET A 630 8.03 0.74 -43.69
C MET A 630 8.72 2.04 -44.14
N PHE A 631 9.60 2.57 -43.29
CA PHE A 631 10.29 3.81 -43.61
C PHE A 631 11.33 3.61 -44.71
N GLY A 632 12.07 2.49 -44.65
CA GLY A 632 13.01 2.12 -45.74
C GLY A 632 12.29 1.94 -47.07
N LEU A 633 11.11 1.32 -47.10
CA LEU A 633 10.29 1.19 -48.30
C LEU A 633 9.73 2.54 -48.78
N SER A 634 9.33 3.45 -47.87
CA SER A 634 8.80 4.76 -48.27
C SER A 634 9.85 5.66 -48.85
N LEU A 635 11.07 5.64 -48.34
CA LEU A 635 12.21 6.36 -48.90
C LEU A 635 12.67 5.74 -50.21
N TRP A 636 12.74 4.43 -50.30
CA TRP A 636 13.02 3.73 -51.55
C TRP A 636 12.01 4.14 -52.65
N PHE A 637 10.74 4.24 -52.36
CA PHE A 637 9.69 4.69 -53.27
C PHE A 637 9.83 6.15 -53.68
N LEU A 638 10.19 7.06 -52.77
CA LEU A 638 10.45 8.47 -53.06
C LEU A 638 11.67 8.66 -53.97
N PHE A 639 12.78 7.93 -53.77
CA PHE A 639 13.99 8.05 -54.58
C PHE A 639 13.88 7.36 -55.94
N THR A 640 13.02 6.35 -56.10
CA THR A 640 12.79 5.72 -57.38
C THR A 640 11.99 6.60 -58.38
N LEU A 641 11.33 7.64 -57.88
CA LEU A 641 10.56 8.56 -58.73
C LEU A 641 11.37 9.71 -59.37
N GLU A 642 12.59 9.97 -58.91
CA GLU A 642 13.32 11.20 -59.27
C GLU A 642 14.66 11.04 -60.04
N SER A 643 15.22 9.83 -60.30
CA SER A 643 16.57 9.71 -60.89
C SER A 643 16.84 8.56 -61.89
N PRO A 644 17.77 8.75 -62.85
CA PRO A 644 18.09 7.70 -63.86
C PRO A 644 18.96 6.55 -63.29
N MET A 645 18.80 5.39 -63.88
CA MET A 645 19.06 4.05 -63.39
C MET A 645 20.45 3.67 -62.86
N GLN A 646 21.53 4.42 -63.06
CA GLN A 646 22.85 4.00 -62.56
C GLN A 646 23.27 4.52 -61.19
N THR A 647 22.79 5.67 -60.76
CA THR A 647 22.93 6.22 -59.42
C THR A 647 22.00 5.53 -58.44
N LEU A 648 20.93 4.90 -58.95
CA LEU A 648 19.86 4.28 -58.18
C LEU A 648 20.36 3.05 -57.36
N ILE A 649 21.18 2.20 -57.92
CA ILE A 649 21.56 0.91 -57.27
C ILE A 649 22.58 1.10 -56.14
N PHE A 650 23.50 2.05 -56.25
CA PHE A 650 24.52 2.31 -55.23
C PHE A 650 23.98 3.17 -54.05
N ALA A 651 23.19 4.19 -54.35
CA ALA A 651 22.59 5.05 -53.31
C ALA A 651 21.48 4.34 -52.50
N THR A 652 20.67 3.50 -53.16
CA THR A 652 19.57 2.79 -52.51
C THR A 652 20.02 1.68 -51.55
N MET A 653 21.09 0.94 -51.90
CA MET A 653 21.56 -0.12 -50.99
C MET A 653 22.33 0.41 -49.75
N GLY A 654 23.07 1.51 -49.93
CA GLY A 654 23.77 2.17 -48.82
C GLY A 654 22.90 2.95 -47.91
N GLY A 655 22.02 3.79 -48.46
CA GLY A 655 21.05 4.62 -47.68
C GLY A 655 20.04 3.74 -46.95
N PHE A 656 19.45 2.72 -47.60
CA PHE A 656 18.52 1.80 -46.96
C PHE A 656 19.13 1.05 -45.76
N LYS A 657 20.41 0.61 -45.85
CA LYS A 657 21.08 -0.04 -44.72
C LYS A 657 21.29 0.91 -43.54
N LEU A 658 21.71 2.14 -43.82
CA LEU A 658 22.00 3.11 -42.75
C LEU A 658 20.73 3.56 -42.02
N GLU A 659 19.67 3.85 -42.77
CA GLU A 659 18.40 4.27 -42.19
C GLU A 659 17.68 3.11 -41.46
N PHE A 660 17.68 1.93 -42.03
CA PHE A 660 17.13 0.74 -41.35
C PHE A 660 17.85 0.47 -40.02
N MET A 661 19.19 0.59 -40.00
CA MET A 661 19.96 0.47 -38.76
C MET A 661 19.59 1.59 -37.75
N GLY A 662 19.51 2.83 -38.21
CA GLY A 662 19.20 3.97 -37.36
C GLY A 662 17.82 3.86 -36.68
N TRP A 663 16.78 3.63 -37.46
CA TRP A 663 15.43 3.46 -36.95
C TRP A 663 15.28 2.21 -36.10
N SER A 664 15.98 1.11 -36.44
CA SER A 664 15.98 -0.10 -35.62
C SER A 664 16.59 0.15 -34.23
N ILE A 665 17.63 0.98 -34.14
CA ILE A 665 18.24 1.38 -32.86
C ILE A 665 17.28 2.25 -32.04
N VAL A 666 16.61 3.23 -32.66
CA VAL A 666 15.63 4.09 -31.99
C VAL A 666 14.49 3.25 -31.39
N TRP A 667 13.93 2.33 -32.16
CA TRP A 667 12.84 1.48 -31.69
C TRP A 667 13.28 0.42 -30.66
N LEU A 668 14.49 -0.07 -30.75
CA LEU A 668 15.08 -0.91 -29.70
C LEU A 668 15.16 -0.14 -28.37
N MET A 669 15.54 1.14 -28.43
CA MET A 669 15.59 2.00 -27.25
C MET A 669 14.20 2.32 -26.69
N VAL A 670 13.20 2.56 -27.56
CA VAL A 670 11.81 2.70 -27.14
C VAL A 670 11.32 1.42 -26.45
N GLY A 671 11.65 0.26 -27.01
CA GLY A 671 11.34 -1.05 -26.39
C GLY A 671 11.99 -1.24 -25.03
N LEU A 672 13.22 -0.80 -24.87
CA LEU A 672 13.94 -0.82 -23.58
C LEU A 672 13.28 0.15 -22.57
N MET A 673 12.88 1.33 -23.01
CA MET A 673 12.15 2.32 -22.18
C MET A 673 10.82 1.76 -21.69
N VAL A 674 10.03 1.15 -22.57
CA VAL A 674 8.77 0.50 -22.19
C VAL A 674 9.06 -0.69 -21.27
N GLY A 675 10.08 -1.48 -21.54
CA GLY A 675 10.52 -2.60 -20.71
C GLY A 675 10.88 -2.15 -19.29
N LEU A 676 11.62 -1.06 -19.13
CA LEU A 676 11.95 -0.48 -17.83
C LEU A 676 10.72 0.04 -17.09
N MET A 677 9.80 0.71 -17.78
CA MET A 677 8.56 1.17 -17.17
C MET A 677 7.72 0.03 -16.60
N VAL A 678 7.63 -1.09 -17.35
CA VAL A 678 6.85 -2.27 -16.93
C VAL A 678 7.63 -3.17 -15.96
N GLY A 679 8.95 -3.17 -16.05
CA GLY A 679 9.81 -3.98 -15.19
C GLY A 679 10.05 -3.42 -13.79
N LEU A 680 9.66 -2.16 -13.53
CA LEU A 680 9.70 -1.54 -12.21
C LEU A 680 8.36 -1.84 -11.48
N GLU A 681 8.31 -2.96 -10.77
CA GLU A 681 7.12 -3.38 -10.01
C GLU A 681 7.46 -3.74 -8.57
N SER A 682 6.51 -3.47 -7.66
CA SER A 682 6.55 -3.98 -6.28
C SER A 682 5.83 -5.32 -6.23
N SER A 683 6.58 -6.41 -6.14
CA SER A 683 6.03 -7.77 -6.22
C SER A 683 6.26 -8.62 -4.96
N GLU A 684 7.00 -8.14 -3.97
CA GLU A 684 7.34 -8.90 -2.77
C GLU A 684 7.08 -8.10 -1.50
N ILE A 685 6.69 -8.81 -0.44
CA ILE A 685 6.52 -8.27 0.90
C ILE A 685 7.86 -8.38 1.65
N GLU A 686 8.45 -7.25 2.03
CA GLU A 686 9.67 -7.24 2.84
C GLU A 686 9.38 -7.61 4.30
N THR A 687 10.24 -8.41 4.92
CA THR A 687 10.05 -8.89 6.29
C THR A 687 10.46 -7.89 7.37
N LYS A 688 11.42 -7.01 7.08
CA LYS A 688 11.93 -6.04 8.06
C LYS A 688 11.20 -4.70 7.95
N ILE A 689 10.77 -4.15 9.08
CA ILE A 689 10.17 -2.83 9.19
C ILE A 689 11.01 -2.00 10.17
N SER A 690 11.42 -0.81 9.75
CA SER A 690 12.15 0.15 10.58
C SER A 690 11.51 1.54 10.52
N PRO A 691 11.67 2.38 11.55
CA PRO A 691 11.15 3.75 11.53
C PRO A 691 11.70 4.54 10.34
N ASN A 692 10.85 5.35 9.69
CA ASN A 692 11.15 6.11 8.45
C ASN A 692 11.47 5.26 7.21
N GLN A 693 11.20 3.97 7.22
CA GLN A 693 11.53 3.10 6.08
C GLN A 693 10.80 3.53 4.80
N GLY A 694 9.54 3.98 4.88
CA GLY A 694 8.77 4.47 3.74
C GLY A 694 9.42 5.69 3.07
N ILE A 695 9.97 6.63 3.85
CA ILE A 695 10.69 7.79 3.31
C ILE A 695 11.99 7.36 2.63
N TRP A 696 12.78 6.48 3.26
CA TRP A 696 14.02 5.97 2.65
C TRP A 696 13.77 5.19 1.36
N LYS A 697 12.69 4.40 1.32
CA LYS A 697 12.23 3.73 0.08
C LYS A 697 11.87 4.74 -1.00
N SER A 698 11.16 5.80 -0.64
CA SER A 698 10.80 6.88 -1.56
C SER A 698 12.04 7.60 -2.12
N VAL A 699 13.07 7.85 -1.28
CA VAL A 699 14.37 8.41 -1.74
C VAL A 699 15.04 7.46 -2.74
N ARG A 700 15.14 6.19 -2.38
CA ARG A 700 15.78 5.17 -3.25
C ARG A 700 15.05 5.04 -4.59
N ASN A 701 13.72 5.00 -4.57
CA ASN A 701 12.91 4.93 -5.78
C ASN A 701 13.13 6.16 -6.65
N ALA A 702 13.10 7.36 -6.07
CA ALA A 702 13.33 8.61 -6.78
C ALA A 702 14.68 8.61 -7.50
N ILE A 703 15.74 8.23 -6.80
CA ILE A 703 17.10 8.16 -7.37
C ILE A 703 17.18 7.07 -8.44
N THR A 704 16.62 5.89 -8.19
CA THR A 704 16.68 4.76 -9.14
C THR A 704 15.93 5.12 -10.43
N VAL A 705 14.72 5.66 -10.33
CA VAL A 705 13.92 6.06 -11.49
C VAL A 705 14.63 7.19 -12.25
N TRP A 706 15.10 8.22 -11.55
CA TRP A 706 15.82 9.34 -12.15
C TRP A 706 17.06 8.88 -12.92
N LEU A 707 17.94 8.09 -12.29
CA LEU A 707 19.18 7.63 -12.93
C LEU A 707 18.91 6.65 -14.08
N MET A 708 18.10 5.63 -13.87
CA MET A 708 17.86 4.61 -14.91
C MET A 708 17.16 5.19 -16.13
N ARG A 709 16.11 6.00 -15.91
CA ARG A 709 15.38 6.61 -17.02
C ARG A 709 16.15 7.77 -17.63
N GLY A 710 16.83 8.57 -16.82
CA GLY A 710 17.64 9.70 -17.29
C GLY A 710 18.78 9.27 -18.18
N LEU A 711 19.54 8.24 -17.77
CA LEU A 711 20.60 7.66 -18.60
C LEU A 711 20.05 7.14 -19.92
N MET A 712 18.90 6.48 -19.89
CA MET A 712 18.33 5.87 -21.06
C MET A 712 17.73 6.87 -22.04
N VAL A 713 16.95 7.84 -21.53
CA VAL A 713 16.40 8.94 -22.33
C VAL A 713 17.57 9.75 -22.91
N GLY A 714 18.60 10.01 -22.10
CA GLY A 714 19.78 10.73 -22.54
C GLY A 714 20.56 10.03 -23.66
N LEU A 715 20.78 8.72 -23.52
CA LEU A 715 21.40 7.92 -24.59
C LEU A 715 20.55 7.94 -25.87
N MET A 716 19.23 7.84 -25.72
CA MET A 716 18.31 7.88 -26.85
C MET A 716 18.38 9.23 -27.58
N PHE A 717 18.34 10.33 -26.85
CA PHE A 717 18.43 11.68 -27.44
C PHE A 717 19.79 11.92 -28.09
N GLY A 718 20.89 11.60 -27.42
CA GLY A 718 22.23 11.81 -27.96
C GLY A 718 22.50 10.99 -29.22
N LEU A 719 22.03 9.75 -29.29
CA LEU A 719 22.14 8.92 -30.50
C LEU A 719 21.19 9.43 -31.61
N MET A 720 20.01 9.91 -31.26
CA MET A 720 19.03 10.41 -32.23
C MET A 720 19.50 11.72 -32.84
N GLU A 721 20.06 12.64 -32.07
CA GLU A 721 20.63 13.90 -32.55
C GLU A 721 21.78 13.66 -33.52
N GLU A 722 22.71 12.81 -33.17
CA GLU A 722 23.84 12.42 -34.02
C GLU A 722 23.38 11.74 -35.32
N LEU A 723 22.34 10.87 -35.22
CA LEU A 723 21.77 10.20 -36.40
C LEU A 723 21.10 11.19 -37.37
N ILE A 724 20.34 12.15 -36.81
CA ILE A 724 19.64 13.19 -37.61
C ILE A 724 20.67 14.12 -38.27
N GLU A 725 21.71 14.53 -37.56
CA GLU A 725 22.79 15.34 -38.15
C GLU A 725 23.50 14.62 -39.29
N ARG A 726 23.80 13.34 -39.12
CA ARG A 726 24.42 12.51 -40.17
C ARG A 726 23.53 12.31 -41.38
N LEU A 727 22.23 12.08 -41.16
CA LEU A 727 21.26 11.99 -42.25
C LEU A 727 21.17 13.30 -43.04
N MET A 728 21.17 14.42 -42.34
CA MET A 728 21.10 15.72 -42.97
C MET A 728 22.41 16.06 -43.72
N PHE A 729 23.57 15.80 -43.12
CA PHE A 729 24.87 15.96 -43.78
C PHE A 729 25.06 15.01 -44.92
N GLY A 730 24.74 13.71 -44.77
CA GLY A 730 24.85 12.71 -45.84
C GLY A 730 23.93 12.98 -47.02
N LEU A 731 22.74 13.54 -46.79
CA LEU A 731 21.86 14.06 -47.87
C LEU A 731 22.43 15.28 -48.60
N MET A 732 23.15 16.16 -47.87
CA MET A 732 23.79 17.34 -48.49
C MET A 732 25.12 16.99 -49.19
N GLU A 733 25.91 16.04 -48.68
CA GLU A 733 27.20 15.63 -49.26
C GLU A 733 27.06 14.59 -50.37
N GLY A 734 25.96 13.83 -50.44
CA GLY A 734 25.64 12.99 -51.61
C GLY A 734 25.54 13.80 -52.91
N LEU A 735 25.57 15.13 -52.81
CA LEU A 735 25.70 16.14 -53.86
C LEU A 735 27.15 16.61 -54.09
N MET A 736 28.13 16.22 -53.23
CA MET A 736 29.55 16.57 -53.37
C MET A 736 30.42 15.32 -53.08
N GLU A 737 31.18 14.88 -54.06
CA GLU A 737 32.13 13.73 -53.98
C GLU A 737 33.25 14.00 -52.98
N ARG A 738 33.20 13.42 -51.77
CA ARG A 738 34.30 13.34 -50.79
C ARG A 738 34.65 11.91 -50.34
N PRO A 739 35.94 11.59 -50.02
CA PRO A 739 36.34 10.24 -49.71
C PRO A 739 35.89 9.75 -48.31
N THR A 740 35.36 8.54 -48.26
CA THR A 740 34.72 7.83 -47.16
C THR A 740 35.51 7.68 -45.82
N LYS A 741 36.84 7.94 -45.84
CA LYS A 741 37.70 7.76 -44.65
C LYS A 741 37.63 8.96 -43.67
N GLU A 742 37.49 10.19 -44.17
CA GLU A 742 37.36 11.38 -43.33
C GLU A 742 36.00 11.40 -42.61
N LEU A 743 34.94 10.98 -43.26
CA LEU A 743 33.59 10.82 -42.70
C LEU A 743 33.53 9.92 -41.47
N MET A 744 34.39 8.85 -41.46
CA MET A 744 34.40 7.89 -40.35
C MET A 744 35.11 8.43 -39.10
N PHE A 745 36.06 9.33 -39.24
CA PHE A 745 36.77 9.97 -38.11
C PHE A 745 35.96 11.13 -37.52
N GLU A 746 35.33 11.93 -38.35
CA GLU A 746 34.37 12.99 -37.93
C GLU A 746 33.17 12.39 -37.23
N SER A 747 32.70 11.23 -37.67
CA SER A 747 31.58 10.53 -37.05
C SER A 747 31.87 9.99 -35.64
N ILE A 748 33.08 9.64 -35.28
CA ILE A 748 33.45 9.21 -33.92
C ILE A 748 33.67 10.47 -33.03
N ALA A 749 34.17 11.56 -33.60
CA ALA A 749 34.38 12.81 -32.87
C ALA A 749 33.08 13.49 -32.48
N GLY A 750 32.02 13.42 -33.31
CA GLY A 750 30.68 13.96 -33.01
C GLY A 750 29.90 13.14 -31.99
N LEU A 751 30.14 11.80 -31.90
CA LEU A 751 29.39 10.90 -31.02
C LEU A 751 29.54 11.28 -29.53
N ILE A 752 30.69 11.73 -29.11
CA ILE A 752 30.97 12.08 -27.70
C ILE A 752 30.20 13.35 -27.26
N PRO A 753 30.22 14.46 -28.01
CA PRO A 753 29.40 15.64 -27.71
C PRO A 753 27.90 15.33 -27.71
N GLY A 754 27.36 14.66 -28.72
CA GLY A 754 25.94 14.31 -28.79
C GLY A 754 25.48 13.40 -27.62
N LEU A 755 26.30 12.40 -27.25
CA LEU A 755 26.01 11.56 -26.09
C LEU A 755 26.08 12.36 -24.78
N THR A 756 27.02 13.31 -24.64
CA THR A 756 27.12 14.14 -23.41
C THR A 756 25.95 15.09 -23.29
N GLU A 757 25.55 15.74 -24.35
CA GLU A 757 24.37 16.66 -24.40
C GLU A 757 23.09 15.86 -24.16
N GLY A 758 22.91 14.74 -24.82
CA GLY A 758 21.77 13.86 -24.65
C GLY A 758 21.66 13.31 -23.21
N LEU A 759 22.79 12.89 -22.59
CA LEU A 759 22.80 12.44 -21.19
C LEU A 759 22.44 13.56 -20.22
N MET A 760 22.98 14.75 -20.42
CA MET A 760 22.62 15.93 -19.60
C MET A 760 21.13 16.25 -19.71
N PHE A 761 20.61 16.22 -20.93
CA PHE A 761 19.20 16.46 -21.20
C PHE A 761 18.30 15.39 -20.59
N GLY A 762 18.63 14.11 -20.78
CA GLY A 762 17.87 13.00 -20.23
C GLY A 762 17.83 13.01 -18.69
N LEU A 763 18.95 13.27 -18.03
CA LEU A 763 18.99 13.40 -16.57
C LEU A 763 18.18 14.61 -16.07
N MET A 764 18.21 15.73 -16.79
CA MET A 764 17.42 16.92 -16.43
C MET A 764 15.92 16.66 -16.60
N PHE A 765 15.50 16.04 -17.70
CA PHE A 765 14.11 15.74 -17.97
C PHE A 765 13.53 14.69 -16.98
N GLU A 766 14.26 13.61 -16.73
CA GLU A 766 13.81 12.52 -15.86
C GLU A 766 13.94 12.83 -14.36
N LEU A 767 14.52 13.97 -13.99
CA LEU A 767 14.46 14.49 -12.61
C LEU A 767 13.01 14.64 -12.15
N ILE A 768 12.12 15.09 -13.04
CA ILE A 768 10.68 15.17 -12.77
C ILE A 768 10.10 13.80 -12.46
N ALA A 769 10.47 12.79 -13.24
CA ALA A 769 10.02 11.42 -12.98
C ALA A 769 10.52 10.90 -11.64
N GLY A 770 11.77 11.17 -11.27
CA GLY A 770 12.30 10.86 -9.93
C GLY A 770 11.52 11.55 -8.82
N LEU A 771 11.19 12.82 -8.99
CA LEU A 771 10.38 13.58 -8.03
C LEU A 771 8.96 12.98 -7.88
N LEU A 772 8.31 12.60 -8.98
CA LEU A 772 7.00 11.95 -8.97
C LEU A 772 7.03 10.57 -8.29
N ASN A 773 8.11 9.83 -8.44
CA ASN A 773 8.28 8.49 -7.88
C ASN A 773 8.93 8.48 -6.47
N GLY A 774 8.68 9.50 -5.66
CA GLY A 774 9.01 9.56 -4.25
C GLY A 774 9.80 10.78 -3.81
N GLY A 775 10.49 11.48 -4.71
CA GLY A 775 11.28 12.68 -4.37
C GLY A 775 10.43 13.80 -3.77
N LYS A 776 9.22 14.03 -4.32
CA LYS A 776 8.24 14.99 -3.79
C LYS A 776 7.90 14.67 -2.32
N ALA A 777 7.56 13.42 -2.01
CA ALA A 777 7.21 13.01 -0.64
C ALA A 777 8.36 13.26 0.35
N CYS A 778 9.61 13.01 -0.08
CA CYS A 778 10.78 13.26 0.75
C CYS A 778 10.99 14.74 1.05
N ILE A 779 10.87 15.60 0.04
CA ILE A 779 11.00 17.07 0.19
C ILE A 779 9.90 17.62 1.09
N GLN A 780 8.67 17.21 0.87
CA GLN A 780 7.52 17.58 1.70
C GLN A 780 7.70 17.16 3.17
N HIS A 781 8.09 15.90 3.40
CA HIS A 781 8.29 15.37 4.74
C HIS A 781 9.47 16.07 5.47
N PHE A 782 10.58 16.32 4.77
CA PHE A 782 11.70 17.06 5.32
C PHE A 782 11.30 18.49 5.72
N SER A 783 10.62 19.21 4.81
CA SER A 783 10.14 20.57 5.05
C SER A 783 9.14 20.63 6.22
N LEU A 784 8.23 19.66 6.31
CA LEU A 784 7.29 19.54 7.42
C LEU A 784 8.02 19.35 8.75
N ARG A 785 8.98 18.42 8.80
CA ARG A 785 9.79 18.18 10.02
C ARG A 785 10.57 19.42 10.43
N LEU A 786 11.12 20.16 9.49
CA LEU A 786 11.84 21.40 9.76
C LEU A 786 10.92 22.44 10.43
N VAL A 787 9.70 22.60 9.93
CA VAL A 787 8.72 23.53 10.51
C VAL A 787 8.27 23.07 11.90
N LEU A 788 7.97 21.79 12.09
CA LEU A 788 7.57 21.25 13.39
C LEU A 788 8.69 21.38 14.43
N TYR A 789 9.93 21.11 14.03
CA TYR A 789 11.11 21.29 14.90
C TYR A 789 11.31 22.74 15.31
N ARG A 790 11.22 23.70 14.36
CA ARG A 790 11.36 25.14 14.66
C ARG A 790 10.29 25.68 15.61
N ASN A 791 9.11 25.06 15.59
CA ASN A 791 8.03 25.41 16.51
C ASN A 791 8.06 24.59 17.82
N ASN A 792 9.11 23.85 18.08
CA ASN A 792 9.30 23.01 19.28
C ASN A 792 8.23 21.93 19.48
N TYR A 793 7.52 21.53 18.43
CA TYR A 793 6.54 20.45 18.50
C TYR A 793 7.17 19.06 18.51
N ILE A 794 8.33 18.91 17.89
CA ILE A 794 9.10 17.67 17.83
C ILE A 794 10.61 17.97 17.94
N PRO A 795 11.45 17.07 18.46
CA PRO A 795 12.90 17.19 18.36
C PRO A 795 13.39 16.86 16.95
N TRP A 796 14.58 17.36 16.58
CA TRP A 796 15.19 17.07 15.28
C TRP A 796 15.31 15.57 15.00
N ASN A 797 15.86 14.81 15.95
CA ASN A 797 15.93 13.35 15.86
C ASN A 797 14.73 12.70 16.53
N TYR A 798 13.59 12.73 15.82
CA TYR A 798 12.32 12.30 16.38
C TYR A 798 12.29 10.80 16.70
N ALA A 799 12.86 9.93 15.82
CA ALA A 799 12.94 8.50 16.07
C ALA A 799 13.67 8.17 17.39
N ARG A 800 14.79 8.84 17.64
CA ARG A 800 15.57 8.67 18.89
C ARG A 800 14.81 9.14 20.13
N PHE A 801 13.99 10.17 19.99
CA PHE A 801 13.11 10.62 21.07
C PHE A 801 12.01 9.60 21.36
N LEU A 802 11.38 9.03 20.33
CA LEU A 802 10.35 8.02 20.50
C LEU A 802 10.92 6.72 21.11
N ASP A 803 12.12 6.32 20.72
CA ASP A 803 12.85 5.23 21.40
C ASP A 803 13.11 5.57 22.90
N TYR A 804 13.51 6.80 23.21
CA TYR A 804 13.70 7.26 24.60
C TYR A 804 12.39 7.23 25.40
N ALA A 805 11.26 7.63 24.79
CA ALA A 805 9.95 7.57 25.43
C ALA A 805 9.45 6.11 25.61
N ALA A 806 9.81 5.22 24.69
CA ALA A 806 9.55 3.78 24.81
C ALA A 806 10.38 3.15 25.95
N ASP A 807 11.65 3.50 26.09
CA ASP A 807 12.49 3.05 27.22
C ASP A 807 11.94 3.48 28.59
N ARG A 808 11.14 4.53 28.65
CA ARG A 808 10.45 5.04 29.85
C ARG A 808 9.03 4.54 30.00
N ILE A 809 8.60 3.58 29.18
CA ILE A 809 7.26 2.96 29.26
C ILE A 809 6.10 3.97 29.05
N PHE A 810 6.32 5.08 28.35
CA PHE A 810 5.24 5.92 27.85
C PHE A 810 4.72 5.38 26.52
N LEU A 811 5.63 4.89 25.71
CA LEU A 811 5.36 4.35 24.40
C LEU A 811 5.83 2.89 24.31
N GLN A 812 5.33 2.20 23.32
CA GLN A 812 5.77 0.87 22.91
C GLN A 812 6.13 0.90 21.45
N LYS A 813 7.32 0.38 21.11
CA LYS A 813 7.77 0.30 19.73
C LYS A 813 7.17 -0.92 19.05
N VAL A 814 6.48 -0.70 17.96
CA VAL A 814 5.69 -1.72 17.28
C VAL A 814 5.98 -1.63 15.78
N GLY A 815 6.70 -2.61 15.26
CA GLY A 815 7.16 -2.57 13.88
C GLY A 815 8.01 -1.32 13.59
N GLY A 816 7.58 -0.51 12.62
CA GLY A 816 8.21 0.78 12.28
C GLY A 816 7.61 1.99 12.99
N GLY A 817 6.60 1.78 13.85
CA GLY A 817 5.85 2.82 14.55
C GLY A 817 5.94 2.73 16.06
N TYR A 818 5.17 3.59 16.71
CA TYR A 818 5.06 3.67 18.16
C TYR A 818 3.59 3.78 18.57
N ILE A 819 3.20 3.10 19.64
CA ILE A 819 1.89 3.23 20.27
C ILE A 819 2.06 3.72 21.70
N PHE A 820 1.12 4.48 22.23
CA PHE A 820 1.06 4.67 23.68
C PHE A 820 0.81 3.32 24.35
N ILE A 821 1.42 3.11 25.52
CA ILE A 821 1.30 1.82 26.21
C ILE A 821 -0.18 1.45 26.46
N HIS A 822 -1.02 2.49 26.60
CA HIS A 822 -2.46 2.39 26.70
C HIS A 822 -3.15 3.58 26.05
N ARG A 823 -4.31 3.34 25.45
CA ARG A 823 -5.12 4.41 24.87
C ARG A 823 -5.55 5.45 25.91
N MET A 824 -5.96 5.03 27.11
CA MET A 824 -6.35 5.96 28.18
C MET A 824 -5.20 6.87 28.60
N LEU A 825 -3.95 6.40 28.57
CA LEU A 825 -2.78 7.25 28.80
C LEU A 825 -2.58 8.26 27.64
N MET A 826 -2.84 7.85 26.40
CA MET A 826 -2.80 8.77 25.27
C MET A 826 -3.87 9.85 25.40
N GLU A 827 -5.09 9.48 25.75
CA GLU A 827 -6.21 10.40 25.99
C GLU A 827 -5.89 11.36 27.12
N HIS A 828 -5.30 10.87 28.23
CA HIS A 828 -4.84 11.70 29.34
C HIS A 828 -3.77 12.72 28.91
N PHE A 829 -2.74 12.31 28.15
CA PHE A 829 -1.77 13.26 27.59
C PHE A 829 -2.41 14.26 26.63
N ALA A 830 -3.42 13.86 25.87
CA ALA A 830 -4.13 14.77 24.95
C ALA A 830 -4.97 15.83 25.68
N GLU A 831 -5.50 15.52 26.88
CA GLU A 831 -6.22 16.46 27.73
C GLU A 831 -5.31 17.44 28.48
N MET A 832 -4.05 17.07 28.69
CA MET A 832 -3.09 17.93 29.40
C MET A 832 -2.83 19.23 28.64
N GLU A 833 -2.65 20.33 29.38
CA GLU A 833 -2.11 21.56 28.85
C GLU A 833 -0.56 21.52 28.91
N PRO A 834 0.11 22.03 27.88
CA PRO A 834 1.57 22.12 27.91
C PRO A 834 1.99 23.12 29.01
N GLU A 835 2.85 22.69 29.91
CA GLU A 835 3.48 23.58 30.87
C GLU A 835 4.33 24.60 30.10
N ASN A 836 4.09 25.92 30.33
CA ASN A 836 4.82 27.04 29.69
C ASN A 836 6.31 27.09 30.03
#